data_3c90f041d53f2e558e66881a1551fa00
#
_entry.id   3c90f041d53f2e558e66881a1551fa00
#
_cell.length_a   1.000
_cell.length_b   1.000
_cell.length_c   1.000
_cell.angle_alpha   90.00
_cell.angle_beta   90.00
_cell.angle_gamma   90.00
#
_symmetry.space_group_name_H-M   'P 1'
#
loop_
_entity.id
_entity.type
_entity.pdbx_description
1 polymer ?
#
loop_
_entity_poly.entity_id
_entity_poly.type
_entity_poly.pdbx_seq_one_letter_code
_entity_poly.pdbx_strand_id
1 'polypeptide(L)'
;MLYLFRKLADIVIKRPIVVLVIILSISAILAGFATQSVSVQDVVTGDNELTQALEVIDDVFGEPTSVLQVVLESDKDIRSADALSALNSIEGAIHQSELSGTLVTDSQQPAIVSFLSGVEQAAQEAGIDPNYLDDDMVVALRQQSLEMLPPQFADLFESLLGSGSPPTTGLMLVFQNTTGLNSIQVTDQQRELADVISAVDITQDLTVTPFGFGLLLTANDPGPEIGRLFGIALVIILIILAVVYWFKPQAGQRRMIFRRTAADVVMTLAVIIMAVIWMQGIGVLLGPEYLNIIGHFSPQTQIVPILIVGLGVDFAIHLFSRYRFELGSSGDPEKALRISMTTTGLTLMLATGATAIGFLTNLFSPVSFLATLGVLAAVGITAAFLLTVTFLPAIRLILDRRAARKGGLPLKALASQTEGGLSRIVERTAWLAERVPVVTIVIALLLTVLGGYGFTQLDNEFNLTDFVPKNEPLLLTYDTIVEKFEGGFEERTQVLITGEAISPQIHNTLINQIAKVKEIPGVQSFGEFADANSIVSVLGQAFSTDLAFELASLGITADLRVSDDTDVEALYSLLIIKVPGADQVIARSDNDDLITRVDIRTSAGQDGAATLAANLNEIFAPLEETGMKVVATSRLIAQARQSEAIEDSQVLSLLIALAGAMSLLVIYFTINVRRPLIGILTVLPVGLVLALTFGTMAITGIPINPVTATLAALSIGIGVPFTIHFTSRFLEERVKENDCGSALRRTVSQTGSALTGSALTTAIGFGVLITSSLIVFQQLGYVIVYAITYSLMASILVLPSMLALWDSWDRRHHESPS
;
A
#
# COMPACT_ATOMS: atom_id res chain seq x y z
N MET A 1 25.70 20.57 -18.79
CA MET A 1 25.78 19.54 -17.72
C MET A 1 27.25 19.21 -17.37
N LEU A 2 28.11 18.82 -18.29
CA LEU A 2 29.54 18.54 -18.03
C LEU A 2 30.27 19.69 -17.32
N TYR A 3 29.99 20.94 -17.67
CA TYR A 3 30.52 22.11 -17.00
C TYR A 3 30.14 22.21 -15.52
N LEU A 4 28.89 21.87 -15.19
CA LEU A 4 28.39 21.86 -13.81
C LEU A 4 29.15 20.83 -12.95
N PHE A 5 29.29 19.60 -13.46
CA PHE A 5 30.04 18.55 -12.76
C PHE A 5 31.53 18.84 -12.62
N ARG A 6 32.15 19.46 -13.62
CA ARG A 6 33.53 19.96 -13.49
C ARG A 6 33.63 21.00 -12.37
N LYS A 7 32.73 21.94 -12.33
CA LYS A 7 32.70 22.99 -11.29
C LYS A 7 32.45 22.39 -9.90
N LEU A 8 31.52 21.41 -9.77
CA LEU A 8 31.27 20.69 -8.54
C LEU A 8 32.48 19.89 -8.08
N ALA A 9 33.16 19.16 -9.00
CA ALA A 9 34.40 18.45 -8.72
C ALA A 9 35.48 19.40 -8.23
N ASP A 10 35.63 20.58 -8.86
CA ASP A 10 36.60 21.59 -8.45
C ASP A 10 36.32 22.13 -7.04
N ILE A 11 35.05 22.35 -6.69
CA ILE A 11 34.65 22.78 -5.32
C ILE A 11 35.02 21.69 -4.31
N VAL A 12 34.63 20.44 -4.58
CA VAL A 12 34.93 19.29 -3.70
C VAL A 12 36.43 19.10 -3.52
N ILE A 13 37.22 19.22 -4.62
CA ILE A 13 38.69 19.04 -4.60
C ILE A 13 39.37 20.20 -3.84
N LYS A 14 38.95 21.45 -4.11
CA LYS A 14 39.60 22.61 -3.49
C LYS A 14 39.21 22.83 -2.03
N ARG A 15 37.95 22.54 -1.64
CA ARG A 15 37.40 22.83 -0.31
C ARG A 15 36.60 21.67 0.29
N PRO A 16 37.16 20.45 0.42
CA PRO A 16 36.43 19.29 0.87
C PRO A 16 35.84 19.44 2.29
N ILE A 17 36.55 20.11 3.21
CA ILE A 17 36.06 20.33 4.57
C ILE A 17 34.83 21.25 4.58
N VAL A 18 34.82 22.30 3.76
CA VAL A 18 33.68 23.22 3.67
C VAL A 18 32.44 22.49 3.17
N VAL A 19 32.60 21.62 2.14
CA VAL A 19 31.52 20.78 1.61
C VAL A 19 30.97 19.87 2.72
N LEU A 20 31.82 19.23 3.52
CA LEU A 20 31.41 18.37 4.63
C LEU A 20 30.64 19.15 5.70
N VAL A 21 31.13 20.34 6.10
CA VAL A 21 30.46 21.17 7.11
C VAL A 21 29.06 21.56 6.63
N ILE A 22 28.92 22.02 5.37
CA ILE A 22 27.62 22.41 4.82
C ILE A 22 26.65 21.22 4.84
N ILE A 23 27.09 20.05 4.38
CA ILE A 23 26.23 18.86 4.30
C ILE A 23 25.83 18.39 5.69
N LEU A 24 26.76 18.35 6.64
CA LEU A 24 26.45 17.95 8.01
C LEU A 24 25.52 18.96 8.69
N SER A 25 25.64 20.26 8.42
CA SER A 25 24.73 21.27 8.92
C SER A 25 23.32 21.11 8.37
N ILE A 26 23.17 20.87 7.05
CA ILE A 26 21.88 20.58 6.43
C ILE A 26 21.28 19.30 7.03
N SER A 27 22.09 18.25 7.17
CA SER A 27 21.64 16.99 7.76
C SER A 27 21.17 17.14 9.21
N ALA A 28 21.84 17.98 10.00
CA ALA A 28 21.43 18.26 11.38
C ALA A 28 20.09 19.02 11.44
N ILE A 29 19.90 20.00 10.56
CA ILE A 29 18.63 20.75 10.46
C ILE A 29 17.49 19.79 10.06
N LEU A 30 17.69 19.00 9.02
CA LEU A 30 16.67 18.07 8.53
C LEU A 30 16.40 16.94 9.53
N ALA A 31 17.38 16.53 10.32
CA ALA A 31 17.17 15.59 11.43
C ALA A 31 16.21 16.17 12.48
N GLY A 32 16.29 17.46 12.77
CA GLY A 32 15.35 18.13 13.67
C GLY A 32 13.91 18.09 13.15
N PHE A 33 13.69 18.27 11.84
CA PHE A 33 12.36 18.10 11.23
C PHE A 33 11.92 16.63 11.21
N ALA A 34 12.83 15.70 10.92
CA ALA A 34 12.52 14.28 10.87
C ALA A 34 11.94 13.74 12.20
N THR A 35 12.30 14.31 13.35
CA THR A 35 11.73 13.92 14.65
C THR A 35 10.28 14.37 14.85
N GLN A 36 9.75 15.21 13.99
CA GLN A 36 8.37 15.70 14.03
C GLN A 36 7.44 14.87 13.13
N SER A 37 7.96 13.83 12.47
CA SER A 37 7.14 12.96 11.63
C SER A 37 6.11 12.22 12.49
N VAL A 38 4.83 12.46 12.21
CA VAL A 38 3.69 11.75 12.81
C VAL A 38 3.11 10.84 11.73
N SER A 39 2.94 9.57 12.05
CA SER A 39 2.22 8.64 11.18
C SER A 39 0.75 8.67 11.57
N VAL A 40 -0.09 9.04 10.65
CA VAL A 40 -1.55 8.99 10.82
C VAL A 40 -2.05 7.79 10.04
N GLN A 41 -2.89 7.00 10.68
CA GLN A 41 -3.54 5.88 10.02
C GLN A 41 -4.77 6.44 9.26
N ASP A 42 -4.50 7.13 8.15
CA ASP A 42 -5.56 7.43 7.21
C ASP A 42 -6.02 6.11 6.60
N VAL A 43 -7.18 5.67 7.01
CA VAL A 43 -7.94 4.66 6.27
C VAL A 43 -8.10 5.24 4.87
N VAL A 44 -7.49 4.59 3.93
CA VAL A 44 -7.46 4.80 2.49
C VAL A 44 -8.62 5.64 1.99
N THR A 45 -8.53 6.94 2.11
CA THR A 45 -9.50 7.90 1.60
C THR A 45 -8.90 8.54 0.36
N GLY A 46 -9.28 8.05 -0.80
CA GLY A 46 -9.17 8.86 -2.02
C GLY A 46 -10.19 9.99 -1.90
N ASP A 47 -9.84 11.20 -2.29
CA ASP A 47 -10.77 12.33 -2.39
C ASP A 47 -11.73 12.07 -3.57
N ASN A 48 -12.73 11.21 -3.33
CA ASN A 48 -13.77 10.88 -4.28
C ASN A 48 -15.16 11.07 -3.65
N GLU A 49 -16.18 11.11 -4.48
CA GLU A 49 -17.57 11.34 -4.07
C GLU A 49 -18.07 10.33 -3.02
N LEU A 50 -17.59 9.08 -3.07
CA LEU A 50 -17.96 8.03 -2.13
C LEU A 50 -17.38 8.25 -0.74
N THR A 51 -16.11 8.69 -0.67
CA THR A 51 -15.46 8.99 0.60
C THR A 51 -15.98 10.27 1.21
N GLN A 52 -16.27 11.29 0.40
CA GLN A 52 -16.98 12.49 0.86
C GLN A 52 -18.37 12.16 1.40
N ALA A 53 -19.10 11.24 0.76
CA ALA A 53 -20.40 10.78 1.26
C ALA A 53 -20.25 10.03 2.60
N LEU A 54 -19.22 9.21 2.78
CA LEU A 54 -18.95 8.56 4.07
C LEU A 54 -18.59 9.58 5.14
N GLU A 55 -17.76 10.58 4.84
CA GLU A 55 -17.45 11.67 5.78
C GLU A 55 -18.70 12.44 6.20
N VAL A 56 -19.57 12.78 5.25
CA VAL A 56 -20.85 13.46 5.56
C VAL A 56 -21.74 12.57 6.43
N ILE A 57 -21.78 11.27 6.16
CA ILE A 57 -22.56 10.31 6.97
C ILE A 57 -21.99 10.25 8.39
N ASP A 58 -20.68 10.13 8.53
CA ASP A 58 -20.01 10.05 9.84
C ASP A 58 -20.17 11.36 10.64
N ASP A 59 -20.03 12.52 9.98
CA ASP A 59 -20.16 13.82 10.62
C ASP A 59 -21.61 14.15 11.04
N VAL A 60 -22.57 13.81 10.19
CA VAL A 60 -23.98 14.21 10.37
C VAL A 60 -24.78 13.21 11.20
N PHE A 61 -24.64 11.93 10.90
CA PHE A 61 -25.41 10.89 11.57
C PHE A 61 -24.63 10.19 12.68
N GLY A 62 -23.28 10.13 12.54
CA GLY A 62 -22.44 9.28 13.37
C GLY A 62 -22.83 7.79 13.25
N GLU A 63 -22.03 6.92 13.80
CA GLU A 63 -22.49 5.56 14.09
C GLU A 63 -22.91 5.56 15.57
N PRO A 64 -24.23 5.54 15.90
CA PRO A 64 -24.67 5.58 17.30
C PRO A 64 -24.34 4.31 18.04
N THR A 65 -24.12 3.23 17.30
CA THR A 65 -23.80 1.92 17.85
C THR A 65 -22.68 1.26 17.08
N SER A 66 -21.64 0.85 17.78
CA SER A 66 -20.68 -0.11 17.25
C SER A 66 -20.99 -1.51 17.78
N VAL A 67 -20.60 -2.53 17.02
CA VAL A 67 -20.79 -3.93 17.39
C VAL A 67 -19.41 -4.57 17.59
N LEU A 68 -19.17 -5.06 18.81
CA LEU A 68 -18.05 -5.95 19.05
C LEU A 68 -18.56 -7.39 18.88
N GLN A 69 -17.97 -8.13 17.96
CA GLN A 69 -18.27 -9.53 17.72
C GLN A 69 -17.40 -10.39 18.64
N VAL A 70 -17.97 -11.34 19.33
CA VAL A 70 -17.23 -12.30 20.14
C VAL A 70 -17.44 -13.68 19.54
N VAL A 71 -16.36 -14.22 18.93
CA VAL A 71 -16.38 -15.55 18.31
C VAL A 71 -16.07 -16.60 19.36
N LEU A 72 -16.93 -17.57 19.50
CA LEU A 72 -16.71 -18.77 20.30
C LEU A 72 -16.45 -19.95 19.37
N GLU A 73 -15.39 -20.68 19.61
CA GLU A 73 -15.02 -21.87 18.84
C GLU A 73 -14.83 -23.07 19.75
N SER A 74 -15.26 -24.25 19.28
CA SER A 74 -15.12 -25.53 19.95
C SER A 74 -14.77 -26.64 18.95
N ASP A 75 -14.05 -27.66 19.40
CA ASP A 75 -13.84 -28.87 18.61
C ASP A 75 -15.09 -29.76 18.52
N LYS A 76 -16.13 -29.45 19.32
CA LYS A 76 -17.41 -30.16 19.41
C LYS A 76 -18.56 -29.24 19.01
N ASP A 77 -19.79 -29.71 19.19
CA ASP A 77 -20.98 -28.88 19.03
C ASP A 77 -20.92 -27.68 19.98
N ILE A 78 -20.96 -26.46 19.41
CA ILE A 78 -20.87 -25.24 20.19
C ILE A 78 -22.15 -24.99 21.02
N ARG A 79 -23.23 -25.66 20.70
CA ARG A 79 -24.49 -25.58 21.46
C ARG A 79 -24.43 -26.45 22.72
N SER A 80 -23.56 -26.11 23.66
CA SER A 80 -23.21 -26.87 24.84
C SER A 80 -23.47 -26.08 26.12
N ALA A 81 -23.60 -26.81 27.25
CA ALA A 81 -23.68 -26.21 28.55
C ALA A 81 -22.45 -25.38 28.93
N ASP A 82 -21.27 -25.81 28.48
CA ASP A 82 -20.01 -25.07 28.66
C ASP A 82 -20.03 -23.75 27.92
N ALA A 83 -20.54 -23.71 26.68
CA ALA A 83 -20.68 -22.47 25.92
C ALA A 83 -21.70 -21.51 26.54
N LEU A 84 -22.81 -22.02 27.05
CA LEU A 84 -23.77 -21.19 27.76
C LEU A 84 -23.18 -20.59 29.03
N SER A 85 -22.44 -21.36 29.80
CA SER A 85 -21.72 -20.89 31.00
C SER A 85 -20.65 -19.84 30.67
N ALA A 86 -19.94 -20.03 29.56
CA ALA A 86 -18.97 -19.06 29.08
C ALA A 86 -19.60 -17.73 28.66
N LEU A 87 -20.71 -17.77 27.91
CA LEU A 87 -21.48 -16.60 27.51
C LEU A 87 -21.98 -15.81 28.71
N ASN A 88 -22.55 -16.50 29.70
CA ASN A 88 -23.04 -15.87 30.94
C ASN A 88 -21.89 -15.24 31.75
N SER A 89 -20.73 -15.89 31.77
CA SER A 89 -19.56 -15.36 32.46
C SER A 89 -19.04 -14.09 31.80
N ILE A 90 -19.03 -14.07 30.46
CA ILE A 90 -18.63 -12.90 29.64
C ILE A 90 -19.64 -11.76 29.87
N GLU A 91 -20.95 -12.03 29.77
CA GLU A 91 -21.99 -11.04 29.99
C GLU A 91 -21.91 -10.47 31.39
N GLY A 92 -21.72 -11.33 32.40
CA GLY A 92 -21.50 -10.92 33.79
C GLY A 92 -20.28 -10.03 33.98
N ALA A 93 -19.18 -10.35 33.34
CA ALA A 93 -17.96 -9.54 33.38
C ALA A 93 -18.16 -8.17 32.73
N ILE A 94 -18.85 -8.12 31.60
CA ILE A 94 -19.17 -6.86 30.92
C ILE A 94 -20.02 -5.96 31.80
N HIS A 95 -21.08 -6.52 32.37
CA HIS A 95 -21.99 -5.77 33.27
C HIS A 95 -21.33 -5.30 34.57
N GLN A 96 -20.32 -6.00 35.06
CA GLN A 96 -19.57 -5.61 36.27
C GLN A 96 -18.42 -4.63 35.96
N SER A 97 -18.07 -4.43 34.67
CA SER A 97 -17.04 -3.49 34.26
C SER A 97 -17.53 -2.03 34.25
N GLU A 98 -16.59 -1.09 34.26
CA GLU A 98 -16.90 0.33 34.07
C GLU A 98 -17.52 0.62 32.70
N LEU A 99 -17.36 -0.29 31.72
CA LEU A 99 -17.91 -0.21 30.38
C LEU A 99 -19.41 -0.58 30.28
N SER A 100 -20.01 -1.07 31.35
CA SER A 100 -21.48 -1.34 31.40
C SER A 100 -22.30 -0.11 30.99
N GLY A 101 -21.83 1.10 31.32
CA GLY A 101 -22.49 2.35 30.93
C GLY A 101 -22.34 2.74 29.45
N THR A 102 -21.51 2.05 28.71
CA THR A 102 -21.32 2.28 27.27
C THR A 102 -22.18 1.37 26.39
N LEU A 103 -22.87 0.43 26.99
CA LEU A 103 -23.80 -0.46 26.30
C LEU A 103 -25.05 0.29 25.81
N VAL A 104 -25.60 -0.17 24.70
CA VAL A 104 -26.88 0.36 24.20
C VAL A 104 -27.98 0.12 25.21
N THR A 105 -28.75 1.15 25.54
CA THR A 105 -29.85 1.10 26.52
C THR A 105 -31.21 1.26 25.85
N ASP A 106 -31.47 0.53 24.77
CA ASP A 106 -32.77 0.54 24.12
C ASP A 106 -33.69 -0.53 24.72
N SER A 107 -34.93 -0.16 24.97
CA SER A 107 -35.96 -1.07 25.50
C SER A 107 -36.40 -2.15 24.48
N GLN A 108 -36.04 -2.00 23.21
CA GLN A 108 -36.44 -2.90 22.12
C GLN A 108 -35.30 -3.80 21.62
N GLN A 109 -34.08 -3.46 21.92
CA GLN A 109 -32.90 -4.23 21.48
C GLN A 109 -31.99 -4.53 22.67
N PRO A 110 -31.74 -5.81 23.01
CA PRO A 110 -30.77 -6.15 24.04
C PRO A 110 -29.38 -5.72 23.65
N ALA A 111 -28.62 -5.17 24.60
CA ALA A 111 -27.26 -4.74 24.40
C ALA A 111 -26.29 -5.90 24.06
N ILE A 112 -26.65 -7.11 24.45
CA ILE A 112 -25.87 -8.31 24.24
C ILE A 112 -26.79 -9.39 23.67
N VAL A 113 -26.41 -9.98 22.56
CA VAL A 113 -27.13 -11.04 21.86
C VAL A 113 -26.16 -12.14 21.49
N SER A 114 -26.50 -13.38 21.75
CA SER A 114 -25.68 -14.54 21.42
C SER A 114 -26.50 -15.64 20.74
N PHE A 115 -25.79 -16.59 20.12
CA PHE A 115 -26.43 -17.76 19.52
C PHE A 115 -27.18 -18.67 20.52
N LEU A 116 -27.03 -18.49 21.85
CA LEU A 116 -27.75 -19.18 22.91
C LEU A 116 -28.70 -18.24 23.72
N SER A 117 -28.89 -16.99 23.27
CA SER A 117 -29.85 -16.10 23.94
C SER A 117 -31.24 -16.71 23.97
N GLY A 118 -31.96 -16.53 25.11
CA GLY A 118 -33.28 -17.09 25.34
C GLY A 118 -33.31 -18.51 25.89
N VAL A 119 -32.17 -19.23 25.87
CA VAL A 119 -32.10 -20.62 26.42
C VAL A 119 -32.42 -20.65 27.91
N GLU A 120 -31.89 -19.73 28.70
CA GLU A 120 -32.16 -19.65 30.13
C GLU A 120 -33.64 -19.30 30.44
N GLN A 121 -34.22 -18.39 29.66
CA GLN A 121 -35.64 -18.08 29.80
C GLN A 121 -36.50 -19.31 29.49
N ALA A 122 -36.21 -20.01 28.39
CA ALA A 122 -36.91 -21.24 28.03
C ALA A 122 -36.73 -22.32 29.09
N ALA A 123 -35.55 -22.44 29.72
CA ALA A 123 -35.34 -23.36 30.85
C ALA A 123 -36.22 -23.01 32.07
N GLN A 124 -36.27 -21.75 32.44
CA GLN A 124 -37.08 -21.27 33.54
C GLN A 124 -38.61 -21.52 33.30
N GLU A 125 -39.07 -21.25 32.08
CA GLU A 125 -40.45 -21.52 31.67
C GLU A 125 -40.79 -23.03 31.69
N ALA A 126 -39.81 -23.85 31.36
CA ALA A 126 -39.90 -25.32 31.47
C ALA A 126 -39.77 -25.85 32.90
N GLY A 127 -39.45 -24.98 33.87
CA GLY A 127 -39.24 -25.36 35.28
C GLY A 127 -37.91 -26.08 35.51
N ILE A 128 -36.93 -25.90 34.65
CA ILE A 128 -35.56 -26.46 34.70
C ILE A 128 -34.61 -25.38 35.25
N ASP A 129 -33.80 -25.76 36.23
CA ASP A 129 -32.77 -24.85 36.75
C ASP A 129 -31.64 -24.70 35.72
N PRO A 130 -31.32 -23.47 35.23
CA PRO A 130 -30.28 -23.24 34.23
C PRO A 130 -28.90 -23.79 34.62
N ASN A 131 -28.63 -23.96 35.91
CA ASN A 131 -27.33 -24.48 36.39
C ASN A 131 -27.13 -25.99 36.19
N TYR A 132 -28.19 -26.73 35.80
CA TYR A 132 -28.15 -28.18 35.62
C TYR A 132 -28.48 -28.61 34.18
N LEU A 133 -28.28 -27.74 33.23
CA LEU A 133 -28.46 -28.05 31.80
C LEU A 133 -27.33 -28.92 31.30
N ASP A 134 -27.69 -29.98 30.58
CA ASP A 134 -26.69 -30.73 29.72
C ASP A 134 -26.79 -30.26 28.28
N ASP A 135 -25.83 -30.72 27.43
CA ASP A 135 -25.73 -30.27 26.04
C ASP A 135 -27.03 -30.57 25.23
N ASP A 136 -27.65 -31.74 25.43
CA ASP A 136 -28.88 -32.11 24.73
C ASP A 136 -30.05 -31.21 25.13
N MET A 137 -30.12 -30.82 26.41
CA MET A 137 -31.10 -29.85 26.91
C MET A 137 -30.89 -28.47 26.32
N VAL A 138 -29.63 -27.99 26.22
CA VAL A 138 -29.29 -26.70 25.60
C VAL A 138 -29.76 -26.66 24.15
N VAL A 139 -29.49 -27.71 23.36
CA VAL A 139 -29.94 -27.81 21.97
C VAL A 139 -31.48 -27.79 21.88
N ALA A 140 -32.18 -28.53 22.72
CA ALA A 140 -33.65 -28.60 22.73
C ALA A 140 -34.27 -27.25 23.12
N LEU A 141 -33.79 -26.64 24.19
CA LEU A 141 -34.29 -25.35 24.70
C LEU A 141 -33.98 -24.21 23.70
N ARG A 142 -32.85 -24.25 23.02
CA ARG A 142 -32.55 -23.28 21.94
C ARG A 142 -33.59 -23.41 20.81
N GLN A 143 -33.92 -24.60 20.40
CA GLN A 143 -34.97 -24.79 19.39
C GLN A 143 -36.31 -24.26 19.85
N GLN A 144 -36.67 -24.52 21.11
CA GLN A 144 -37.91 -24.00 21.72
C GLN A 144 -37.87 -22.47 21.80
N SER A 145 -36.75 -21.83 22.16
CA SER A 145 -36.64 -20.39 22.24
C SER A 145 -36.84 -19.71 20.88
N LEU A 146 -36.31 -20.30 19.82
CA LEU A 146 -36.47 -19.81 18.44
C LEU A 146 -37.92 -19.86 17.97
N GLU A 147 -38.69 -20.92 18.35
CA GLU A 147 -40.11 -21.06 18.01
C GLU A 147 -41.02 -20.03 18.73
N MET A 148 -40.56 -19.49 19.86
CA MET A 148 -41.27 -18.45 20.62
C MET A 148 -41.02 -17.03 20.10
N LEU A 149 -39.97 -16.82 19.34
CA LEU A 149 -39.60 -15.50 18.81
C LEU A 149 -40.36 -15.16 17.51
N PRO A 150 -40.61 -13.87 17.25
CA PRO A 150 -41.01 -13.43 15.92
C PRO A 150 -40.01 -13.91 14.87
N PRO A 151 -40.44 -14.30 13.67
CA PRO A 151 -39.56 -14.89 12.65
C PRO A 151 -38.29 -14.10 12.38
N GLN A 152 -38.39 -12.79 12.38
CA GLN A 152 -37.24 -11.89 12.13
C GLN A 152 -36.12 -12.01 13.19
N PHE A 153 -36.49 -12.25 14.45
CA PHE A 153 -35.52 -12.46 15.51
C PHE A 153 -34.98 -13.89 15.48
N ALA A 154 -35.82 -14.86 15.15
CA ALA A 154 -35.40 -16.25 15.01
C ALA A 154 -34.29 -16.38 13.92
N ASP A 155 -34.46 -15.73 12.75
CA ASP A 155 -33.48 -15.70 11.67
C ASP A 155 -32.16 -15.05 12.13
N LEU A 156 -32.21 -13.95 12.90
CA LEU A 156 -31.01 -13.33 13.46
C LEU A 156 -30.28 -14.31 14.41
N PHE A 157 -30.98 -14.93 15.34
CA PHE A 157 -30.32 -15.86 16.27
C PHE A 157 -29.82 -17.12 15.59
N GLU A 158 -30.45 -17.53 14.49
CA GLU A 158 -29.93 -18.63 13.67
C GLU A 158 -28.66 -18.26 12.91
N SER A 159 -28.57 -17.04 12.41
CA SER A 159 -27.38 -16.51 11.73
C SER A 159 -26.17 -16.30 12.66
N LEU A 160 -26.36 -16.24 13.97
CA LEU A 160 -25.27 -16.22 14.96
C LEU A 160 -24.63 -17.59 15.19
N LEU A 161 -25.13 -18.64 14.57
CA LEU A 161 -24.55 -19.96 14.62
C LEU A 161 -23.78 -20.25 13.33
N GLY A 162 -22.53 -20.64 13.45
CA GLY A 162 -21.68 -20.88 12.29
C GLY A 162 -22.13 -22.07 11.46
N SER A 163 -21.85 -22.05 10.17
CA SER A 163 -22.15 -23.12 9.24
C SER A 163 -21.41 -24.41 9.64
N GLY A 164 -22.09 -25.54 9.57
CA GLY A 164 -21.55 -26.86 9.91
C GLY A 164 -22.57 -27.78 10.56
N SER A 165 -22.29 -29.09 10.56
CA SER A 165 -23.16 -30.08 11.21
C SER A 165 -22.29 -31.16 11.90
N PRO A 166 -22.11 -31.10 13.23
CA PRO A 166 -22.61 -30.06 14.14
C PRO A 166 -21.90 -28.72 13.97
N PRO A 167 -22.53 -27.60 14.35
CA PRO A 167 -21.86 -26.30 14.35
C PRO A 167 -20.78 -26.24 15.42
N THR A 168 -19.59 -25.74 15.06
CA THR A 168 -18.44 -25.63 15.96
C THR A 168 -18.11 -24.19 16.34
N THR A 169 -18.84 -23.23 15.77
CA THR A 169 -18.61 -21.79 16.00
C THR A 169 -19.93 -21.09 16.32
N GLY A 170 -19.87 -20.10 17.18
CA GLY A 170 -21.01 -19.25 17.53
C GLY A 170 -20.57 -17.83 17.78
N LEU A 171 -21.48 -16.89 17.54
CA LEU A 171 -21.25 -15.46 17.74
C LEU A 171 -22.06 -14.91 18.91
N MET A 172 -21.44 -13.99 19.63
CA MET A 172 -22.08 -13.09 20.55
C MET A 172 -21.81 -11.66 20.05
N LEU A 173 -22.84 -10.86 19.96
CA LEU A 173 -22.79 -9.45 19.56
C LEU A 173 -22.95 -8.58 20.79
N VAL A 174 -22.04 -7.62 20.97
CA VAL A 174 -22.09 -6.63 22.03
C VAL A 174 -22.23 -5.25 21.39
N PHE A 175 -23.38 -4.63 21.58
CA PHE A 175 -23.74 -3.33 21.04
C PHE A 175 -23.33 -2.22 22.00
N GLN A 176 -22.42 -1.37 21.55
CA GLN A 176 -21.91 -0.22 22.30
C GLN A 176 -22.48 1.09 21.73
N ASN A 177 -22.84 2.01 22.62
CA ASN A 177 -23.22 3.36 22.23
C ASN A 177 -21.96 4.17 21.91
N THR A 178 -21.88 4.67 20.68
CA THR A 178 -20.75 5.44 20.15
C THR A 178 -21.11 6.89 19.84
N THR A 179 -22.29 7.34 20.25
CA THR A 179 -22.78 8.71 20.01
C THR A 179 -21.75 9.75 20.46
N GLY A 180 -21.29 10.59 19.53
CA GLY A 180 -20.34 11.64 19.79
C GLY A 180 -18.87 11.19 19.90
N LEU A 181 -18.57 9.92 19.61
CA LEU A 181 -17.21 9.40 19.54
C LEU A 181 -16.69 9.42 18.10
N ASN A 182 -15.40 9.70 17.94
CA ASN A 182 -14.73 9.52 16.66
C ASN A 182 -14.23 8.06 16.51
N SER A 183 -13.82 7.67 15.30
CA SER A 183 -13.40 6.29 14.97
C SER A 183 -12.27 5.77 15.87
N ILE A 184 -11.34 6.63 16.31
CA ILE A 184 -10.25 6.25 17.23
C ILE A 184 -10.81 5.91 18.60
N GLN A 185 -11.69 6.75 19.12
CA GLN A 185 -12.33 6.55 20.42
C GLN A 185 -13.21 5.31 20.44
N VAL A 186 -13.91 5.04 19.34
CA VAL A 186 -14.70 3.79 19.17
C VAL A 186 -13.77 2.57 19.22
N THR A 187 -12.67 2.61 18.51
CA THR A 187 -11.70 1.50 18.52
C THR A 187 -11.05 1.32 19.90
N ASP A 188 -10.76 2.39 20.62
CA ASP A 188 -10.23 2.30 21.98
C ASP A 188 -11.24 1.71 22.94
N GLN A 189 -12.51 2.12 22.83
CA GLN A 189 -13.61 1.56 23.63
C GLN A 189 -13.82 0.05 23.33
N GLN A 190 -13.77 -0.36 22.06
CA GLN A 190 -13.82 -1.77 21.67
C GLN A 190 -12.64 -2.56 22.24
N ARG A 191 -11.43 -1.95 22.25
CA ARG A 191 -10.23 -2.59 22.81
C ARG A 191 -10.37 -2.83 24.32
N GLU A 192 -10.81 -1.83 25.05
CA GLU A 192 -11.03 -1.98 26.49
C GLU A 192 -12.06 -3.09 26.79
N LEU A 193 -13.13 -3.17 25.98
CA LEU A 193 -14.14 -4.23 26.11
C LEU A 193 -13.58 -5.61 25.75
N ALA A 194 -12.77 -5.69 24.70
CA ALA A 194 -12.09 -6.91 24.29
C ALA A 194 -11.12 -7.42 25.38
N ASP A 195 -10.45 -6.52 26.09
CA ASP A 195 -9.59 -6.86 27.22
C ASP A 195 -10.39 -7.43 28.40
N VAL A 196 -11.56 -6.86 28.70
CA VAL A 196 -12.48 -7.38 29.73
C VAL A 196 -12.94 -8.79 29.38
N ILE A 197 -13.34 -9.03 28.13
CA ILE A 197 -13.80 -10.34 27.65
C ILE A 197 -12.66 -11.37 27.69
N SER A 198 -11.48 -10.98 27.25
CA SER A 198 -10.31 -11.87 27.20
C SER A 198 -9.77 -12.24 28.59
N ALA A 199 -10.12 -11.47 29.62
CA ALA A 199 -9.74 -11.73 31.01
C ALA A 199 -10.66 -12.76 31.72
N VAL A 200 -11.78 -13.15 31.10
CA VAL A 200 -12.69 -14.13 31.66
C VAL A 200 -12.09 -15.53 31.61
N ASP A 201 -12.05 -16.21 32.75
CA ASP A 201 -11.55 -17.61 32.83
C ASP A 201 -12.58 -18.57 32.24
N ILE A 202 -12.24 -19.19 31.12
CA ILE A 202 -13.14 -20.06 30.34
C ILE A 202 -12.55 -21.46 30.30
N THR A 203 -13.43 -22.47 30.18
CA THR A 203 -13.03 -23.87 30.06
C THR A 203 -12.08 -24.12 28.89
N GLN A 204 -11.09 -25.03 29.05
CA GLN A 204 -10.04 -25.27 28.04
C GLN A 204 -10.54 -25.80 26.70
N ASP A 205 -11.79 -26.26 26.62
CA ASP A 205 -12.41 -26.79 25.39
C ASP A 205 -13.04 -25.70 24.52
N LEU A 206 -13.02 -24.45 24.96
CA LEU A 206 -13.59 -23.29 24.24
C LEU A 206 -12.53 -22.23 24.00
N THR A 207 -12.50 -21.72 22.77
CA THR A 207 -11.71 -20.52 22.43
C THR A 207 -12.66 -19.35 22.24
N VAL A 208 -12.39 -18.23 22.91
CA VAL A 208 -13.17 -17.00 22.81
C VAL A 208 -12.29 -15.88 22.30
N THR A 209 -12.68 -15.29 21.19
CA THR A 209 -11.93 -14.20 20.57
C THR A 209 -12.86 -13.02 20.27
N PRO A 210 -12.69 -11.89 20.98
CA PRO A 210 -13.39 -10.66 20.63
C PRO A 210 -12.81 -10.09 19.33
N PHE A 211 -13.69 -9.70 18.42
CA PHE A 211 -13.35 -9.19 17.11
C PHE A 211 -14.07 -7.87 16.81
N GLY A 212 -13.32 -6.91 16.30
CA GLY A 212 -13.82 -5.69 15.67
C GLY A 212 -12.89 -5.33 14.52
N PHE A 213 -13.43 -4.83 13.42
CA PHE A 213 -12.60 -4.50 12.26
C PHE A 213 -11.60 -3.37 12.59
N GLY A 214 -11.99 -2.41 13.41
CA GLY A 214 -11.10 -1.39 13.95
C GLY A 214 -9.96 -1.99 14.79
N LEU A 215 -10.25 -3.01 15.60
CA LEU A 215 -9.24 -3.75 16.36
C LEU A 215 -8.27 -4.46 15.45
N LEU A 216 -8.74 -5.14 14.40
CA LEU A 216 -7.91 -5.85 13.43
C LEU A 216 -6.90 -4.89 12.76
N LEU A 217 -7.38 -3.73 12.31
CA LEU A 217 -6.51 -2.75 11.64
C LEU A 217 -5.51 -2.08 12.60
N THR A 218 -5.86 -1.93 13.88
CA THR A 218 -5.04 -1.26 14.89
C THR A 218 -4.27 -2.22 15.79
N ALA A 219 -4.54 -3.53 15.74
CA ALA A 219 -3.91 -4.54 16.58
C ALA A 219 -2.39 -4.57 16.45
N ASN A 220 -1.88 -4.21 15.30
CA ASN A 220 -0.46 -4.21 15.03
C ASN A 220 0.00 -2.90 14.39
N ASP A 221 0.81 -2.14 15.11
CA ASP A 221 1.64 -1.12 14.49
C ASP A 221 2.71 -1.81 13.62
N PRO A 222 2.71 -1.64 12.29
CA PRO A 222 3.73 -2.25 11.43
C PRO A 222 5.12 -1.65 11.65
N GLY A 223 5.24 -0.56 12.40
CA GLY A 223 6.49 0.14 12.66
C GLY A 223 7.61 -0.74 13.24
N PRO A 224 7.38 -1.56 14.29
CA PRO A 224 8.39 -2.46 14.82
C PRO A 224 8.87 -3.50 13.80
N GLU A 225 7.97 -4.05 12.99
CA GLU A 225 8.34 -4.99 11.93
C GLU A 225 9.16 -4.33 10.83
N ILE A 226 8.72 -3.19 10.34
CA ILE A 226 9.45 -2.40 9.33
C ILE A 226 10.82 -2.01 9.88
N GLY A 227 10.91 -1.61 11.15
CA GLY A 227 12.18 -1.33 11.83
C GLY A 227 13.10 -2.55 11.86
N ARG A 228 12.58 -3.74 12.13
CA ARG A 228 13.31 -5.01 12.09
C ARG A 228 13.80 -5.33 10.67
N LEU A 229 12.94 -5.24 9.66
CA LEU A 229 13.29 -5.46 8.25
C LEU A 229 14.36 -4.48 7.79
N PHE A 230 14.23 -3.20 8.15
CA PHE A 230 15.23 -2.18 7.86
C PHE A 230 16.58 -2.51 8.49
N GLY A 231 16.59 -2.93 9.75
CA GLY A 231 17.80 -3.36 10.47
C GLY A 231 18.47 -4.56 9.79
N ILE A 232 17.70 -5.58 9.42
CA ILE A 232 18.19 -6.76 8.69
C ILE A 232 18.77 -6.34 7.33
N ALA A 233 18.06 -5.50 6.57
CA ALA A 233 18.53 -4.98 5.29
C ALA A 233 19.87 -4.26 5.43
N LEU A 234 20.04 -3.39 6.43
CA LEU A 234 21.30 -2.70 6.70
C LEU A 234 22.45 -3.67 7.01
N VAL A 235 22.20 -4.70 7.82
CA VAL A 235 23.23 -5.72 8.16
C VAL A 235 23.63 -6.51 6.91
N ILE A 236 22.67 -6.95 6.11
CA ILE A 236 22.93 -7.68 4.87
C ILE A 236 23.71 -6.81 3.87
N ILE A 237 23.28 -5.56 3.70
CA ILE A 237 23.96 -4.61 2.82
C ILE A 237 25.38 -4.33 3.30
N LEU A 238 25.61 -4.22 4.61
CA LEU A 238 26.94 -4.10 5.18
C LEU A 238 27.86 -5.26 4.77
N ILE A 239 27.35 -6.49 4.86
CA ILE A 239 28.09 -7.70 4.48
C ILE A 239 28.38 -7.67 2.97
N ILE A 240 27.38 -7.37 2.15
CA ILE A 240 27.53 -7.35 0.69
C ILE A 240 28.51 -6.25 0.27
N LEU A 241 28.39 -5.04 0.82
CA LEU A 241 29.34 -3.95 0.58
C LEU A 241 30.77 -4.32 0.97
N ALA A 242 30.94 -5.04 2.09
CA ALA A 242 32.26 -5.53 2.50
C ALA A 242 32.83 -6.49 1.45
N VAL A 243 32.00 -7.34 0.82
CA VAL A 243 32.41 -8.25 -0.26
C VAL A 243 32.67 -7.48 -1.56
N VAL A 244 31.77 -6.58 -1.96
CA VAL A 244 31.88 -5.80 -3.21
C VAL A 244 33.08 -4.85 -3.17
N TYR A 245 33.36 -4.24 -2.03
CA TYR A 245 34.51 -3.35 -1.86
C TYR A 245 35.81 -4.08 -1.53
N TRP A 246 35.76 -5.38 -1.31
CA TRP A 246 36.97 -6.16 -1.06
C TRP A 246 37.76 -6.38 -2.35
N PHE A 247 39.08 -6.23 -2.29
CA PHE A 247 39.97 -6.58 -3.39
C PHE A 247 41.19 -7.36 -2.88
N LYS A 248 41.78 -8.20 -3.75
CA LYS A 248 42.84 -9.12 -3.35
C LYS A 248 44.06 -8.35 -2.81
N PRO A 249 44.45 -8.60 -1.56
CA PRO A 249 45.65 -7.98 -1.01
C PRO A 249 46.91 -8.54 -1.62
N GLN A 250 47.85 -7.68 -1.94
CA GLN A 250 49.23 -8.09 -2.19
C GLN A 250 49.99 -8.30 -0.87
N ALA A 251 51.11 -9.01 -0.92
CA ALA A 251 51.92 -9.30 0.26
C ALA A 251 52.22 -8.03 1.08
N GLY A 252 51.89 -8.05 2.37
CA GLY A 252 52.10 -6.91 3.29
C GLY A 252 51.02 -5.85 3.31
N GLN A 253 50.02 -5.86 2.39
CA GLN A 253 49.00 -4.80 2.27
C GLN A 253 47.62 -5.15 2.91
N ARG A 254 47.48 -6.33 3.49
CA ARG A 254 46.17 -6.84 3.98
C ARG A 254 45.47 -5.91 4.98
N ARG A 255 46.23 -5.36 5.92
CA ARG A 255 45.67 -4.45 6.98
C ARG A 255 45.21 -3.11 6.34
N MET A 256 45.95 -2.60 5.35
CA MET A 256 45.63 -1.34 4.69
C MET A 256 44.37 -1.49 3.82
N ILE A 257 44.25 -2.58 3.09
CA ILE A 257 43.08 -2.90 2.27
C ILE A 257 41.84 -3.07 3.15
N PHE A 258 41.94 -3.81 4.24
CA PHE A 258 40.85 -3.96 5.21
C PHE A 258 40.36 -2.61 5.73
N ARG A 259 41.28 -1.75 6.20
CA ARG A 259 40.91 -0.40 6.67
C ARG A 259 40.27 0.46 5.59
N ARG A 260 40.70 0.31 4.35
CA ARG A 260 40.12 1.04 3.20
C ARG A 260 38.72 0.54 2.90
N THR A 261 38.53 -0.76 2.80
CA THR A 261 37.21 -1.37 2.60
C THR A 261 36.23 -1.01 3.71
N ALA A 262 36.66 -1.10 4.96
CA ALA A 262 35.82 -0.72 6.11
C ALA A 262 35.42 0.76 6.06
N ALA A 263 36.35 1.65 5.69
CA ALA A 263 36.04 3.06 5.52
C ALA A 263 35.03 3.31 4.38
N ASP A 264 35.19 2.61 3.25
CA ASP A 264 34.28 2.75 2.11
C ASP A 264 32.87 2.24 2.45
N VAL A 265 32.76 1.14 3.21
CA VAL A 265 31.47 0.62 3.72
C VAL A 265 30.83 1.61 4.68
N VAL A 266 31.55 2.10 5.68
CA VAL A 266 31.02 3.06 6.66
C VAL A 266 30.57 4.36 5.99
N MET A 267 31.33 4.87 5.01
CA MET A 267 30.95 6.07 4.29
C MET A 267 29.69 5.86 3.43
N THR A 268 29.54 4.71 2.82
CA THR A 268 28.34 4.36 2.03
C THR A 268 27.12 4.25 2.95
N LEU A 269 27.23 3.58 4.11
CA LEU A 269 26.15 3.52 5.09
C LEU A 269 25.77 4.89 5.63
N ALA A 270 26.76 5.76 5.90
CA ALA A 270 26.50 7.13 6.33
C ALA A 270 25.72 7.93 5.28
N VAL A 271 26.02 7.77 4.00
CA VAL A 271 25.26 8.40 2.90
C VAL A 271 23.81 7.93 2.93
N ILE A 272 23.57 6.64 3.08
CA ILE A 272 22.22 6.06 3.11
C ILE A 272 21.42 6.59 4.31
N ILE A 273 21.99 6.54 5.51
CA ILE A 273 21.32 7.02 6.72
C ILE A 273 20.99 8.51 6.59
N MET A 274 21.94 9.31 6.10
CA MET A 274 21.69 10.73 5.85
C MET A 274 20.61 10.95 4.79
N ALA A 275 20.57 10.12 3.72
CA ALA A 275 19.54 10.23 2.69
C ALA A 275 18.14 9.94 3.25
N VAL A 276 17.99 8.97 4.15
CA VAL A 276 16.74 8.69 4.88
C VAL A 276 16.36 9.87 5.77
N ILE A 277 17.31 10.44 6.51
CA ILE A 277 17.08 11.64 7.33
C ILE A 277 16.62 12.82 6.46
N TRP A 278 17.26 13.03 5.31
CA TRP A 278 16.88 14.10 4.38
C TRP A 278 15.47 13.87 3.82
N MET A 279 15.15 12.62 3.46
CA MET A 279 13.83 12.25 2.98
C MET A 279 12.75 12.55 4.03
N GLN A 280 12.93 12.08 5.26
CA GLN A 280 11.97 12.31 6.34
C GLN A 280 11.84 13.81 6.68
N GLY A 281 12.97 14.51 6.85
CA GLY A 281 12.95 15.93 7.20
C GLY A 281 12.36 16.83 6.11
N ILE A 282 12.64 16.52 4.82
CA ILE A 282 12.01 17.23 3.70
C ILE A 282 10.54 16.81 3.59
N GLY A 283 10.21 15.53 3.83
CA GLY A 283 8.85 15.04 3.85
C GLY A 283 7.96 15.78 4.84
N VAL A 284 8.43 16.01 6.08
CA VAL A 284 7.73 16.83 7.08
C VAL A 284 7.52 18.26 6.57
N LEU A 285 8.54 18.87 5.95
CA LEU A 285 8.42 20.22 5.38
C LEU A 285 7.42 20.30 4.22
N LEU A 286 7.25 19.22 3.46
CA LEU A 286 6.26 19.14 2.36
C LEU A 286 4.87 18.77 2.87
N GLY A 287 4.75 18.29 4.11
CA GLY A 287 3.51 17.83 4.73
C GLY A 287 2.53 18.95 5.08
N PRO A 288 1.35 18.56 5.62
CA PRO A 288 0.23 19.50 5.87
C PRO A 288 0.57 20.63 6.83
N GLU A 289 1.47 20.39 7.80
CA GLU A 289 1.82 21.40 8.80
C GLU A 289 2.64 22.58 8.26
N TYR A 290 3.30 22.42 7.08
CA TYR A 290 4.16 23.45 6.49
C TYR A 290 3.71 23.85 5.08
N LEU A 291 4.01 23.03 4.07
CA LEU A 291 3.78 23.38 2.67
C LEU A 291 2.51 22.76 2.08
N ASN A 292 1.92 21.78 2.73
CA ASN A 292 0.71 21.07 2.31
C ASN A 292 0.76 20.57 0.85
N ILE A 293 1.92 20.01 0.45
CA ILE A 293 2.13 19.44 -0.89
C ILE A 293 1.84 17.93 -0.91
N ILE A 294 2.09 17.24 0.21
CA ILE A 294 1.82 15.82 0.41
C ILE A 294 0.96 15.61 1.65
N GLY A 295 0.23 14.49 1.72
CA GLY A 295 -0.53 14.08 2.89
C GLY A 295 0.35 13.71 4.08
N HIS A 296 -0.29 13.31 5.18
CA HIS A 296 0.41 12.77 6.34
C HIS A 296 1.21 11.51 6.00
N PHE A 297 2.21 11.23 6.82
CA PHE A 297 2.86 9.92 6.74
C PHE A 297 1.85 8.85 7.15
N SER A 298 1.82 7.76 6.40
CA SER A 298 0.99 6.58 6.71
C SER A 298 1.89 5.37 7.00
N PRO A 299 1.37 4.32 7.64
CA PRO A 299 2.12 3.07 7.82
C PRO A 299 2.69 2.53 6.50
N GLN A 300 1.96 2.69 5.39
CA GLN A 300 2.39 2.25 4.06
C GLN A 300 3.62 3.04 3.55
N THR A 301 3.74 4.32 3.90
CA THR A 301 4.89 5.14 3.49
C THR A 301 6.18 4.82 4.26
N GLN A 302 6.09 4.11 5.38
CA GLN A 302 7.26 3.68 6.16
C GLN A 302 8.18 2.69 5.42
N ILE A 303 7.74 2.14 4.28
CA ILE A 303 8.58 1.30 3.42
C ILE A 303 9.64 2.10 2.65
N VAL A 304 9.45 3.40 2.44
CA VAL A 304 10.34 4.25 1.62
C VAL A 304 11.80 4.23 2.10
N PRO A 305 12.12 4.26 3.40
CA PRO A 305 13.49 4.07 3.88
C PRO A 305 14.16 2.80 3.33
N ILE A 306 13.45 1.68 3.26
CA ILE A 306 13.97 0.43 2.71
C ILE A 306 14.25 0.56 1.21
N LEU A 307 13.37 1.25 0.47
CA LEU A 307 13.57 1.55 -0.94
C LEU A 307 14.85 2.38 -1.16
N ILE A 308 15.08 3.40 -0.33
CA ILE A 308 16.27 4.26 -0.42
C ILE A 308 17.55 3.47 -0.08
N VAL A 309 17.50 2.59 0.91
CA VAL A 309 18.62 1.71 1.26
C VAL A 309 19.01 0.83 0.07
N GLY A 310 18.04 0.21 -0.60
CA GLY A 310 18.28 -0.64 -1.76
C GLY A 310 18.84 0.12 -2.97
N LEU A 311 18.26 1.27 -3.30
CA LEU A 311 18.64 2.05 -4.49
C LEU A 311 19.84 2.96 -4.27
N GLY A 312 19.98 3.53 -3.08
CA GLY A 312 21.04 4.51 -2.78
C GLY A 312 22.44 3.91 -2.71
N VAL A 313 22.56 2.62 -2.37
CA VAL A 313 23.83 1.89 -2.35
C VAL A 313 24.48 1.83 -3.71
N ASP A 314 23.70 1.68 -4.75
CA ASP A 314 24.15 1.55 -6.13
C ASP A 314 25.00 2.74 -6.58
N PHE A 315 24.59 3.96 -6.27
CA PHE A 315 25.32 5.17 -6.61
C PHE A 315 26.74 5.19 -6.03
N ALA A 316 26.89 4.77 -4.78
CA ALA A 316 28.19 4.71 -4.12
C ALA A 316 29.09 3.63 -4.74
N ILE A 317 28.52 2.45 -5.07
CA ILE A 317 29.26 1.36 -5.72
C ILE A 317 29.83 1.82 -7.06
N HIS A 318 29.01 2.45 -7.91
CA HIS A 318 29.42 2.92 -9.22
C HIS A 318 30.49 4.02 -9.13
N LEU A 319 30.30 5.01 -8.26
CA LEU A 319 31.26 6.10 -8.10
C LEU A 319 32.60 5.59 -7.54
N PHE A 320 32.58 4.73 -6.53
CA PHE A 320 33.81 4.16 -5.96
C PHE A 320 34.51 3.21 -6.92
N SER A 321 33.79 2.40 -7.67
CA SER A 321 34.36 1.51 -8.69
C SER A 321 35.13 2.30 -9.72
N ARG A 322 34.56 3.37 -10.24
CA ARG A 322 35.22 4.25 -11.21
C ARG A 322 36.40 4.98 -10.59
N TYR A 323 36.24 5.53 -9.40
CA TYR A 323 37.30 6.23 -8.70
C TYR A 323 38.52 5.33 -8.46
N ARG A 324 38.30 4.08 -8.04
CA ARG A 324 39.37 3.10 -7.79
C ARG A 324 40.12 2.74 -9.09
N PHE A 325 39.39 2.55 -10.18
CA PHE A 325 39.98 2.28 -11.50
C PHE A 325 40.89 3.43 -11.95
N GLU A 326 40.39 4.65 -11.89
CA GLU A 326 41.15 5.85 -12.26
C GLU A 326 42.34 6.12 -11.32
N LEU A 327 42.19 5.84 -10.03
CA LEU A 327 43.30 5.97 -9.06
C LEU A 327 44.37 4.93 -9.29
N GLY A 328 44.01 3.70 -9.64
CA GLY A 328 44.96 2.64 -9.98
C GLY A 328 45.79 2.96 -11.24
N SER A 329 45.19 3.63 -12.20
CA SER A 329 45.85 4.01 -13.47
C SER A 329 46.65 5.31 -13.38
N SER A 330 46.12 6.33 -12.67
CA SER A 330 46.77 7.66 -12.63
C SER A 330 47.71 7.87 -11.44
N GLY A 331 47.52 7.14 -10.36
CA GLY A 331 48.22 7.34 -9.09
C GLY A 331 47.90 8.63 -8.34
N ASP A 332 47.04 9.50 -8.93
CA ASP A 332 46.68 10.82 -8.41
C ASP A 332 45.22 10.86 -7.95
N PRO A 333 44.93 11.00 -6.64
CA PRO A 333 43.58 11.04 -6.11
C PRO A 333 42.69 12.19 -6.65
N GLU A 334 43.29 13.35 -6.93
CA GLU A 334 42.53 14.50 -7.42
C GLU A 334 42.12 14.32 -8.88
N LYS A 335 43.02 13.81 -9.71
CA LYS A 335 42.75 13.50 -11.12
C LYS A 335 41.72 12.37 -11.22
N ALA A 336 41.89 11.31 -10.44
CA ALA A 336 40.94 10.18 -10.39
C ALA A 336 39.53 10.63 -9.99
N LEU A 337 39.43 11.48 -8.94
CA LEU A 337 38.17 12.00 -8.49
C LEU A 337 37.49 12.89 -9.53
N ARG A 338 38.24 13.78 -10.16
CA ARG A 338 37.71 14.65 -11.20
C ARG A 338 37.13 13.87 -12.37
N ILE A 339 37.83 12.84 -12.83
CA ILE A 339 37.35 11.98 -13.93
C ILE A 339 36.06 11.24 -13.47
N SER A 340 36.08 10.62 -12.30
CA SER A 340 34.94 9.84 -11.81
C SER A 340 33.69 10.70 -11.62
N MET A 341 33.82 11.89 -11.06
CA MET A 341 32.69 12.81 -10.88
C MET A 341 32.16 13.34 -12.21
N THR A 342 33.04 13.61 -13.21
CA THR A 342 32.59 14.14 -14.49
C THR A 342 32.03 13.10 -15.45
N THR A 343 32.38 11.83 -15.30
CA THR A 343 31.85 10.73 -16.12
C THR A 343 30.70 10.02 -15.36
N THR A 344 31.02 9.31 -14.29
CA THR A 344 30.04 8.54 -13.54
C THR A 344 29.02 9.44 -12.82
N GLY A 345 29.43 10.59 -12.26
CA GLY A 345 28.51 11.53 -11.64
C GLY A 345 27.40 12.01 -12.59
N LEU A 346 27.73 12.21 -13.86
CA LEU A 346 26.77 12.60 -14.88
C LEU A 346 25.78 11.46 -15.20
N THR A 347 26.27 10.22 -15.32
CA THR A 347 25.38 9.06 -15.53
C THR A 347 24.47 8.80 -14.33
N LEU A 348 24.99 8.98 -13.11
CA LEU A 348 24.19 8.89 -11.87
C LEU A 348 23.09 9.97 -11.83
N MET A 349 23.39 11.19 -12.28
CA MET A 349 22.36 12.25 -12.36
C MET A 349 21.22 11.87 -13.31
N LEU A 350 21.55 11.29 -14.47
CA LEU A 350 20.54 10.85 -15.43
C LEU A 350 19.71 9.70 -14.86
N ALA A 351 20.38 8.75 -14.22
CA ALA A 351 19.74 7.63 -13.54
C ALA A 351 18.78 8.15 -12.45
N THR A 352 19.25 9.05 -11.58
CA THR A 352 18.44 9.68 -10.54
C THR A 352 17.24 10.43 -11.12
N GLY A 353 17.45 11.19 -12.20
CA GLY A 353 16.39 11.93 -12.87
C GLY A 353 15.31 11.00 -13.44
N ALA A 354 15.69 9.93 -14.10
CA ALA A 354 14.76 8.93 -14.63
C ALA A 354 13.98 8.22 -13.51
N THR A 355 14.68 7.85 -12.42
CA THR A 355 14.06 7.21 -11.25
C THR A 355 13.11 8.16 -10.52
N ALA A 356 13.51 9.42 -10.33
CA ALA A 356 12.67 10.42 -9.68
C ALA A 356 11.40 10.73 -10.51
N ILE A 357 11.53 10.83 -11.84
CA ILE A 357 10.38 10.96 -12.75
C ILE A 357 9.44 9.75 -12.56
N GLY A 358 9.98 8.53 -12.54
CA GLY A 358 9.19 7.32 -12.30
C GLY A 358 8.39 7.40 -10.98
N PHE A 359 9.02 7.77 -9.88
CA PHE A 359 8.32 7.90 -8.59
C PHE A 359 7.29 9.04 -8.59
N LEU A 360 7.60 10.18 -9.22
CA LEU A 360 6.69 11.33 -9.25
C LEU A 360 5.43 11.08 -10.11
N THR A 361 5.40 10.05 -10.96
CA THR A 361 4.16 9.69 -11.66
C THR A 361 3.06 9.22 -10.72
N ASN A 362 3.42 8.76 -9.51
CA ASN A 362 2.44 8.42 -8.47
C ASN A 362 1.63 9.63 -7.95
N LEU A 363 2.05 10.88 -8.26
CA LEU A 363 1.23 12.08 -8.01
C LEU A 363 -0.07 12.09 -8.80
N PHE A 364 -0.15 11.33 -9.88
CA PHE A 364 -1.37 11.18 -10.69
C PHE A 364 -2.26 10.03 -10.22
N SER A 365 -1.86 9.32 -9.15
CA SER A 365 -2.68 8.27 -8.56
C SER A 365 -3.85 8.88 -7.77
N PRO A 366 -5.06 8.32 -7.87
CA PRO A 366 -6.20 8.72 -7.05
C PRO A 366 -6.03 8.32 -5.57
N VAL A 367 -5.01 7.52 -5.25
CA VAL A 367 -4.73 7.06 -3.90
C VAL A 367 -3.74 7.98 -3.23
N SER A 368 -4.16 8.70 -2.19
CA SER A 368 -3.39 9.77 -1.54
C SER A 368 -2.03 9.31 -0.99
N PHE A 369 -1.96 8.14 -0.35
CA PHE A 369 -0.68 7.64 0.19
C PHE A 369 0.33 7.29 -0.91
N LEU A 370 -0.11 6.92 -2.13
CA LEU A 370 0.79 6.64 -3.25
C LEU A 370 1.47 7.92 -3.76
N ALA A 371 0.76 9.04 -3.78
CA ALA A 371 1.33 10.34 -4.10
C ALA A 371 2.42 10.71 -3.09
N THR A 372 2.12 10.59 -1.78
CA THR A 372 3.08 10.83 -0.70
C THR A 372 4.29 9.89 -0.81
N LEU A 373 4.08 8.59 -1.01
CA LEU A 373 5.14 7.60 -1.21
C LEU A 373 6.03 7.97 -2.41
N GLY A 374 5.43 8.35 -3.54
CA GLY A 374 6.16 8.74 -4.75
C GLY A 374 7.05 9.96 -4.53
N VAL A 375 6.55 11.01 -3.87
CA VAL A 375 7.32 12.21 -3.56
C VAL A 375 8.45 11.90 -2.58
N LEU A 376 8.18 11.16 -1.50
CA LEU A 376 9.19 10.77 -0.52
C LEU A 376 10.31 9.94 -1.17
N ALA A 377 9.97 8.98 -2.03
CA ALA A 377 10.94 8.17 -2.75
C ALA A 377 11.79 9.02 -3.73
N ALA A 378 11.17 9.96 -4.46
CA ALA A 378 11.89 10.88 -5.35
C ALA A 378 12.84 11.81 -4.58
N VAL A 379 12.42 12.34 -3.45
CA VAL A 379 13.25 13.15 -2.54
C VAL A 379 14.40 12.31 -2.00
N GLY A 380 14.13 11.11 -1.51
CA GLY A 380 15.13 10.22 -0.92
C GLY A 380 16.22 9.79 -1.91
N ILE A 381 15.83 9.39 -3.13
CA ILE A 381 16.80 9.01 -4.16
C ILE A 381 17.64 10.21 -4.65
N THR A 382 17.02 11.40 -4.71
CA THR A 382 17.73 12.64 -5.04
C THR A 382 18.71 13.02 -3.93
N ALA A 383 18.33 12.87 -2.66
CA ALA A 383 19.21 13.06 -1.51
C ALA A 383 20.39 12.09 -1.54
N ALA A 384 20.15 10.79 -1.78
CA ALA A 384 21.19 9.78 -1.91
C ALA A 384 22.20 10.12 -3.01
N PHE A 385 21.70 10.58 -4.16
CA PHE A 385 22.55 11.05 -5.26
C PHE A 385 23.39 12.28 -4.85
N LEU A 386 22.77 13.32 -4.31
CA LEU A 386 23.47 14.53 -3.90
C LEU A 386 24.56 14.24 -2.87
N LEU A 387 24.27 13.42 -1.87
CA LEU A 387 25.23 12.99 -0.87
C LEU A 387 26.36 12.14 -1.48
N THR A 388 26.03 11.28 -2.43
CA THR A 388 27.03 10.45 -3.13
C THR A 388 28.00 11.29 -3.96
N VAL A 389 27.55 12.36 -4.62
CA VAL A 389 28.45 13.19 -5.46
C VAL A 389 29.12 14.34 -4.69
N THR A 390 28.80 14.55 -3.42
CA THR A 390 29.34 15.63 -2.60
C THR A 390 30.06 15.12 -1.36
N PHE A 391 29.34 14.50 -0.43
CA PHE A 391 29.85 14.02 0.86
C PHE A 391 30.87 12.90 0.68
N LEU A 392 30.54 11.89 -0.10
CA LEU A 392 31.37 10.70 -0.30
C LEU A 392 32.72 11.04 -0.90
N PRO A 393 32.82 11.81 -2.02
CA PRO A 393 34.08 12.22 -2.63
C PRO A 393 34.91 13.11 -1.71
N ALA A 394 34.27 14.01 -0.96
CA ALA A 394 34.98 14.91 -0.03
C ALA A 394 35.72 14.15 1.07
N ILE A 395 35.05 13.21 1.73
CA ILE A 395 35.71 12.38 2.77
C ILE A 395 36.77 11.50 2.15
N ARG A 396 36.47 10.84 1.02
CA ARG A 396 37.40 9.92 0.37
C ARG A 396 38.68 10.62 -0.04
N LEU A 397 38.58 11.82 -0.61
CA LEU A 397 39.70 12.62 -0.99
C LEU A 397 40.61 12.99 0.20
N ILE A 398 40.01 13.37 1.33
CA ILE A 398 40.78 13.70 2.54
C ILE A 398 41.58 12.48 3.01
N LEU A 399 40.93 11.29 3.03
CA LEU A 399 41.59 10.06 3.45
C LEU A 399 42.72 9.65 2.49
N ASP A 400 42.48 9.75 1.20
CA ASP A 400 43.49 9.36 0.20
C ASP A 400 44.64 10.36 0.06
N ARG A 401 44.40 11.67 0.23
CA ARG A 401 45.45 12.66 0.38
C ARG A 401 46.36 12.38 1.58
N ARG A 402 45.75 11.96 2.74
CA ARG A 402 46.54 11.56 3.92
C ARG A 402 47.34 10.28 3.66
N ALA A 403 46.74 9.29 2.97
CA ALA A 403 47.38 8.05 2.61
C ALA A 403 48.52 8.28 1.61
N ALA A 404 48.31 9.10 0.57
CA ALA A 404 49.31 9.45 -0.42
C ALA A 404 50.57 10.09 0.17
N ARG A 405 50.35 11.05 1.12
CA ARG A 405 51.46 11.71 1.84
C ARG A 405 52.31 10.73 2.68
N LYS A 406 51.76 9.58 3.06
CA LYS A 406 52.44 8.52 3.82
C LYS A 406 52.91 7.36 2.93
N GLY A 407 52.82 7.49 1.62
CA GLY A 407 53.20 6.42 0.67
C GLY A 407 52.28 5.16 0.78
N GLY A 408 51.08 5.30 1.39
CA GLY A 408 50.21 4.20 1.74
C GLY A 408 49.05 3.94 0.74
N LEU A 409 49.17 4.34 -0.54
CA LEU A 409 48.20 4.02 -1.55
C LEU A 409 48.46 2.64 -2.17
N PRO A 410 47.44 1.70 -2.20
CA PRO A 410 47.64 0.36 -2.76
C PRO A 410 47.44 0.33 -4.28
N LEU A 411 48.19 1.16 -5.04
CA LEU A 411 47.98 1.39 -6.47
C LEU A 411 48.05 0.11 -7.30
N LYS A 412 49.01 -0.79 -7.03
CA LYS A 412 49.14 -2.05 -7.77
C LYS A 412 47.97 -3.00 -7.55
N ALA A 413 47.40 -3.03 -6.32
CA ALA A 413 46.24 -3.84 -6.02
C ALA A 413 44.95 -3.26 -6.65
N LEU A 414 44.87 -1.94 -6.78
CA LEU A 414 43.78 -1.25 -7.46
C LEU A 414 43.80 -1.46 -8.96
N ALA A 415 45.02 -1.47 -9.58
CA ALA A 415 45.18 -1.71 -11.01
C ALA A 415 44.84 -3.15 -11.44
N SER A 416 45.02 -4.14 -10.55
CA SER A 416 44.78 -5.56 -10.86
C SER A 416 43.34 -6.03 -10.74
N GLN A 417 42.39 -5.13 -10.41
CA GLN A 417 40.95 -5.49 -10.18
C GLN A 417 40.21 -5.90 -11.47
N THR A 418 40.79 -5.70 -12.65
CA THR A 418 40.15 -5.88 -13.96
C THR A 418 39.91 -7.35 -14.36
N GLU A 419 40.42 -8.35 -13.63
CA GLU A 419 40.39 -9.76 -14.02
C GLU A 419 39.59 -10.67 -13.01
N GLY A 420 38.39 -10.27 -12.60
CA GLY A 420 37.56 -11.09 -11.71
C GLY A 420 36.88 -12.27 -12.42
N GLY A 421 36.54 -13.34 -11.66
CA GLY A 421 35.83 -14.49 -12.21
C GLY A 421 34.46 -14.15 -12.81
N LEU A 422 33.78 -13.14 -12.25
CA LEU A 422 32.52 -12.61 -12.75
C LEU A 422 32.63 -11.98 -14.14
N SER A 423 33.76 -11.30 -14.41
CA SER A 423 34.06 -10.70 -15.71
C SER A 423 34.04 -11.72 -16.84
N ARG A 424 34.60 -12.93 -16.61
CA ARG A 424 34.65 -14.01 -17.61
C ARG A 424 33.27 -14.60 -17.94
N ILE A 425 32.35 -14.66 -16.99
CA ILE A 425 30.99 -15.14 -17.23
C ILE A 425 30.24 -14.12 -18.08
N VAL A 426 30.37 -12.85 -17.73
CA VAL A 426 29.69 -11.75 -18.42
C VAL A 426 30.31 -11.48 -19.82
N GLU A 427 31.57 -11.76 -20.03
CA GLU A 427 32.19 -11.67 -21.38
C GLU A 427 31.55 -12.57 -22.45
N ARG A 428 30.98 -13.71 -22.02
CA ARG A 428 30.28 -14.61 -22.98
C ARG A 428 29.02 -13.94 -23.55
N THR A 429 28.40 -13.02 -22.84
CA THR A 429 27.23 -12.27 -23.33
C THR A 429 27.61 -11.31 -24.45
N ALA A 430 28.80 -10.69 -24.42
CA ALA A 430 29.31 -9.84 -25.50
C ALA A 430 29.48 -10.63 -26.80
N TRP A 431 29.95 -11.88 -26.71
CA TRP A 431 30.04 -12.76 -27.88
C TRP A 431 28.68 -13.04 -28.52
N LEU A 432 27.64 -13.26 -27.69
CA LEU A 432 26.28 -13.48 -28.17
C LEU A 432 25.76 -12.24 -28.91
N ALA A 433 25.95 -11.05 -28.31
CA ALA A 433 25.53 -9.78 -28.87
C ALA A 433 26.22 -9.46 -30.21
N GLU A 434 27.46 -9.91 -30.37
CA GLU A 434 28.24 -9.69 -31.61
C GLU A 434 27.86 -10.66 -32.74
N ARG A 435 27.60 -11.95 -32.42
CA ARG A 435 27.37 -12.99 -33.42
C ARG A 435 25.92 -13.16 -33.85
N VAL A 436 25.00 -12.99 -32.93
CA VAL A 436 23.57 -13.26 -33.19
C VAL A 436 22.63 -12.16 -32.66
N PRO A 437 22.93 -10.87 -32.93
CA PRO A 437 22.18 -9.77 -32.35
C PRO A 437 20.67 -9.80 -32.70
N VAL A 438 20.34 -10.18 -33.96
CA VAL A 438 18.96 -10.25 -34.42
C VAL A 438 18.16 -11.32 -33.64
N VAL A 439 18.77 -12.49 -33.42
CA VAL A 439 18.12 -13.59 -32.67
C VAL A 439 17.82 -13.17 -31.25
N THR A 440 18.77 -12.50 -30.59
CA THR A 440 18.58 -11.98 -29.23
C THR A 440 17.42 -10.99 -29.16
N ILE A 441 17.32 -10.08 -30.13
CA ILE A 441 16.23 -9.09 -30.19
C ILE A 441 14.88 -9.74 -30.50
N VAL A 442 14.84 -10.73 -31.41
CA VAL A 442 13.60 -11.46 -31.72
C VAL A 442 13.10 -12.23 -30.50
N ILE A 443 14.00 -12.91 -29.78
CA ILE A 443 13.64 -13.58 -28.52
C ILE A 443 13.12 -12.57 -27.49
N ALA A 444 13.79 -11.42 -27.32
CA ALA A 444 13.36 -10.36 -26.44
C ALA A 444 11.95 -9.85 -26.80
N LEU A 445 11.69 -9.66 -28.10
CA LEU A 445 10.36 -9.23 -28.58
C LEU A 445 9.28 -10.27 -28.30
N LEU A 446 9.56 -11.55 -28.54
CA LEU A 446 8.62 -12.63 -28.23
C LEU A 446 8.32 -12.70 -26.73
N LEU A 447 9.35 -12.56 -25.90
CA LEU A 447 9.18 -12.52 -24.44
C LEU A 447 8.41 -11.28 -23.99
N THR A 448 8.59 -10.13 -24.67
CA THR A 448 7.80 -8.92 -24.37
C THR A 448 6.31 -9.14 -24.70
N VAL A 449 6.00 -9.76 -25.83
CA VAL A 449 4.62 -10.07 -26.21
C VAL A 449 4.00 -11.07 -25.23
N LEU A 450 4.74 -12.11 -24.86
CA LEU A 450 4.26 -13.13 -23.92
C LEU A 450 4.03 -12.55 -22.51
N GLY A 451 4.96 -11.73 -22.03
CA GLY A 451 4.81 -11.04 -20.74
C GLY A 451 3.69 -9.99 -20.75
N GLY A 452 3.51 -9.29 -21.89
CA GLY A 452 2.39 -8.38 -22.09
C GLY A 452 1.03 -9.10 -22.08
N TYR A 453 0.97 -10.31 -22.62
CA TYR A 453 -0.23 -11.15 -22.46
C TYR A 453 -0.47 -11.52 -20.98
N GLY A 454 0.59 -11.84 -20.23
CA GLY A 454 0.48 -12.07 -18.78
C GLY A 454 -0.09 -10.86 -18.02
N PHE A 455 0.22 -9.64 -18.43
CA PHE A 455 -0.35 -8.43 -17.83
C PHE A 455 -1.89 -8.39 -17.93
N THR A 456 -2.47 -8.87 -19.03
CA THR A 456 -3.93 -8.91 -19.21
C THR A 456 -4.62 -10.02 -18.41
N GLN A 457 -3.86 -10.85 -17.72
CA GLN A 457 -4.37 -11.95 -16.88
C GLN A 457 -4.13 -11.67 -15.38
N LEU A 458 -3.66 -10.48 -15.04
CA LEU A 458 -3.47 -10.10 -13.65
C LEU A 458 -4.81 -9.73 -13.02
N ASP A 459 -5.07 -10.30 -11.87
CA ASP A 459 -6.18 -9.92 -11.03
C ASP A 459 -5.85 -8.62 -10.28
N ASN A 460 -6.86 -7.78 -10.09
CA ASN A 460 -6.78 -6.57 -9.31
C ASN A 460 -7.45 -6.84 -7.96
N GLU A 461 -6.66 -6.97 -6.93
CA GLU A 461 -7.14 -7.16 -5.57
C GLU A 461 -6.61 -6.06 -4.67
N PHE A 462 -7.50 -5.39 -4.00
CA PHE A 462 -7.16 -4.51 -2.90
C PHE A 462 -7.85 -5.00 -1.63
N ASN A 463 -7.10 -5.66 -0.78
CA ASN A 463 -7.61 -6.14 0.48
C ASN A 463 -6.88 -5.44 1.63
N LEU A 464 -7.62 -4.73 2.49
CA LEU A 464 -7.04 -4.06 3.65
C LEU A 464 -6.41 -5.06 4.63
N THR A 465 -6.90 -6.28 4.67
CA THR A 465 -6.34 -7.36 5.50
C THR A 465 -4.94 -7.77 5.06
N ASP A 466 -4.52 -7.49 3.82
CA ASP A 466 -3.15 -7.75 3.35
C ASP A 466 -2.09 -6.90 4.07
N PHE A 467 -2.51 -5.81 4.70
CA PHE A 467 -1.66 -4.96 5.55
C PHE A 467 -1.61 -5.43 7.01
N VAL A 468 -2.32 -6.50 7.35
CA VAL A 468 -2.28 -7.14 8.66
C VAL A 468 -1.28 -8.32 8.61
N PRO A 469 -0.46 -8.53 9.66
CA PRO A 469 0.44 -9.68 9.70
C PRO A 469 -0.31 -11.01 9.60
N LYS A 470 0.19 -11.93 8.77
CA LYS A 470 -0.42 -13.28 8.58
C LYS A 470 -0.60 -14.07 9.88
N ASN A 471 0.19 -13.78 10.90
CA ASN A 471 0.17 -14.50 12.17
C ASN A 471 -0.71 -13.80 13.21
N GLU A 472 -1.47 -12.78 12.81
CA GLU A 472 -2.35 -12.05 13.70
C GLU A 472 -3.58 -12.92 14.04
N PRO A 473 -3.84 -13.22 15.32
CA PRO A 473 -5.00 -14.02 15.70
C PRO A 473 -6.32 -13.44 15.21
N LEU A 474 -6.46 -12.11 15.23
CA LEU A 474 -7.67 -11.43 14.75
C LEU A 474 -7.91 -11.62 13.24
N LEU A 475 -6.85 -11.82 12.45
CA LEU A 475 -7.01 -12.13 11.02
C LEU A 475 -7.63 -13.52 10.82
N LEU A 476 -7.19 -14.51 11.61
CA LEU A 476 -7.77 -15.86 11.58
C LEU A 476 -9.23 -15.82 12.01
N THR A 477 -9.56 -15.00 13.02
CA THR A 477 -10.94 -14.81 13.48
C THR A 477 -11.79 -14.14 12.40
N TYR A 478 -11.24 -13.16 11.67
CA TYR A 478 -11.90 -12.55 10.51
C TYR A 478 -12.20 -13.58 9.43
N ASP A 479 -11.23 -14.42 9.08
CA ASP A 479 -11.42 -15.49 8.10
C ASP A 479 -12.52 -16.48 8.56
N THR A 480 -12.54 -16.84 9.86
CA THR A 480 -13.60 -17.67 10.46
C THR A 480 -14.98 -17.00 10.35
N ILE A 481 -15.07 -15.69 10.62
CA ILE A 481 -16.32 -14.95 10.50
C ILE A 481 -16.82 -14.96 9.05
N VAL A 482 -15.95 -14.64 8.10
CA VAL A 482 -16.32 -14.58 6.68
C VAL A 482 -16.72 -15.96 6.15
N GLU A 483 -16.01 -17.03 6.54
CA GLU A 483 -16.29 -18.38 6.07
C GLU A 483 -17.53 -19.02 6.72
N LYS A 484 -17.75 -18.78 8.02
CA LYS A 484 -18.76 -19.49 8.79
C LYS A 484 -20.09 -18.76 8.96
N PHE A 485 -20.09 -17.43 8.80
CA PHE A 485 -21.25 -16.57 9.10
C PHE A 485 -21.74 -15.72 7.92
N GLU A 486 -21.61 -16.20 6.69
CA GLU A 486 -22.11 -15.59 5.44
C GLU A 486 -21.80 -14.08 5.33
N GLY A 487 -20.52 -13.70 5.51
CA GLY A 487 -20.05 -12.32 5.33
C GLY A 487 -19.99 -11.46 6.58
N GLY A 488 -20.46 -11.98 7.72
CA GLY A 488 -20.41 -11.27 9.01
C GLY A 488 -21.55 -10.26 9.20
N PHE A 489 -21.63 -9.69 10.42
CA PHE A 489 -22.73 -8.78 10.82
C PHE A 489 -22.41 -7.30 10.61
N GLU A 490 -21.25 -6.95 10.04
CA GLU A 490 -20.82 -5.56 9.90
C GLU A 490 -20.99 -5.00 8.47
N GLU A 491 -21.44 -5.80 7.50
CA GLU A 491 -21.59 -5.28 6.15
C GLU A 491 -22.87 -4.46 6.04
N ARG A 492 -22.69 -3.14 6.04
CA ARG A 492 -23.75 -2.17 5.79
C ARG A 492 -23.40 -1.31 4.58
N THR A 493 -24.42 -1.10 3.75
CA THR A 493 -24.34 -0.16 2.63
C THR A 493 -25.30 0.97 2.87
N GLN A 494 -24.82 2.19 2.74
CA GLN A 494 -25.60 3.39 3.02
C GLN A 494 -25.86 4.14 1.73
N VAL A 495 -27.07 4.59 1.54
CA VAL A 495 -27.42 5.50 0.43
C VAL A 495 -27.66 6.87 1.03
N LEU A 496 -26.75 7.80 0.78
CA LEU A 496 -26.86 9.18 1.19
C LEU A 496 -27.66 9.95 0.14
N ILE A 497 -28.67 10.69 0.59
CA ILE A 497 -29.55 11.49 -0.26
C ILE A 497 -29.54 12.92 0.30
N THR A 498 -29.08 13.87 -0.51
CA THR A 498 -28.92 15.28 -0.12
C THR A 498 -29.61 16.21 -1.13
N GLY A 499 -30.20 17.30 -0.64
CA GLY A 499 -30.84 18.33 -1.47
C GLY A 499 -31.45 19.47 -0.68
N GLU A 500 -31.78 20.57 -1.37
CA GLU A 500 -32.20 21.83 -0.72
C GLU A 500 -33.55 21.71 0.01
N ALA A 501 -34.49 20.86 -0.43
CA ALA A 501 -35.79 20.68 0.22
C ALA A 501 -36.44 19.37 -0.20
N ILE A 502 -37.20 18.76 0.71
CA ILE A 502 -38.03 17.59 0.38
C ILE A 502 -39.47 18.03 0.07
N SER A 503 -39.89 17.77 -1.13
CA SER A 503 -41.28 17.93 -1.57
C SER A 503 -42.09 16.63 -1.38
N PRO A 504 -43.43 16.70 -1.38
CA PRO A 504 -44.30 15.50 -1.39
C PRO A 504 -43.91 14.50 -2.49
N GLN A 505 -43.53 15.01 -3.69
CA GLN A 505 -43.12 14.18 -4.81
C GLN A 505 -41.82 13.41 -4.50
N ILE A 506 -40.80 14.09 -3.91
CA ILE A 506 -39.53 13.49 -3.52
C ILE A 506 -39.76 12.43 -2.43
N HIS A 507 -40.57 12.74 -1.41
CA HIS A 507 -40.90 11.79 -0.36
C HIS A 507 -41.57 10.52 -0.95
N ASN A 508 -42.62 10.69 -1.77
CA ASN A 508 -43.34 9.57 -2.36
C ASN A 508 -42.43 8.74 -3.30
N THR A 509 -41.51 9.39 -4.01
CA THR A 509 -40.50 8.71 -4.82
C THR A 509 -39.55 7.91 -3.95
N LEU A 510 -39.06 8.49 -2.86
CA LEU A 510 -38.16 7.83 -1.91
C LEU A 510 -38.81 6.57 -1.30
N ILE A 511 -40.07 6.65 -0.83
CA ILE A 511 -40.82 5.49 -0.34
C ILE A 511 -40.90 4.39 -1.38
N ASN A 512 -41.19 4.76 -2.63
CA ASN A 512 -41.28 3.78 -3.73
C ASN A 512 -39.94 3.12 -4.05
N GLN A 513 -38.83 3.84 -3.98
CA GLN A 513 -37.51 3.28 -4.28
C GLN A 513 -37.02 2.38 -3.15
N ILE A 514 -37.20 2.78 -1.90
CA ILE A 514 -36.83 1.94 -0.73
C ILE A 514 -37.58 0.59 -0.78
N ALA A 515 -38.84 0.56 -1.20
CA ALA A 515 -39.59 -0.69 -1.35
C ALA A 515 -39.00 -1.67 -2.38
N LYS A 516 -38.21 -1.18 -3.35
CA LYS A 516 -37.56 -2.01 -4.39
C LYS A 516 -36.18 -2.52 -3.97
N VAL A 517 -35.59 -1.96 -2.92
CA VAL A 517 -34.23 -2.33 -2.47
C VAL A 517 -34.11 -3.82 -2.17
N LYS A 518 -35.18 -4.44 -1.67
CA LYS A 518 -35.25 -5.89 -1.40
C LYS A 518 -35.01 -6.78 -2.64
N GLU A 519 -35.20 -6.24 -3.83
CA GLU A 519 -35.03 -7.00 -5.10
C GLU A 519 -33.57 -7.12 -5.53
N ILE A 520 -32.65 -6.40 -4.86
CA ILE A 520 -31.24 -6.38 -5.19
C ILE A 520 -30.54 -7.62 -4.61
N PRO A 521 -29.78 -8.38 -5.42
CA PRO A 521 -28.93 -9.45 -4.91
C PRO A 521 -27.89 -8.92 -3.92
N GLY A 522 -27.74 -9.59 -2.78
CA GLY A 522 -26.83 -9.17 -1.71
C GLY A 522 -27.44 -8.21 -0.69
N VAL A 523 -28.71 -7.84 -0.83
CA VAL A 523 -29.47 -7.13 0.21
C VAL A 523 -30.15 -8.16 1.11
N GLN A 524 -29.95 -8.03 2.42
CA GLN A 524 -30.67 -8.85 3.38
C GLN A 524 -32.12 -8.35 3.53
N SER A 525 -33.06 -9.26 3.67
CA SER A 525 -34.49 -8.93 3.80
C SER A 525 -35.14 -9.75 4.89
N PHE A 526 -36.06 -9.12 5.61
CA PHE A 526 -36.94 -9.78 6.56
C PHE A 526 -38.37 -9.81 6.00
N GLY A 527 -38.82 -10.97 5.60
CA GLY A 527 -40.15 -11.15 5.01
C GLY A 527 -40.32 -10.37 3.71
N GLU A 528 -41.24 -9.40 3.67
CA GLU A 528 -41.53 -8.59 2.48
C GLU A 528 -40.67 -7.29 2.38
N PHE A 529 -39.84 -6.98 3.37
CA PHE A 529 -39.10 -5.73 3.45
C PHE A 529 -37.58 -5.98 3.42
N ALA A 530 -36.83 -5.05 2.85
CA ALA A 530 -35.35 -5.03 3.02
C ALA A 530 -35.02 -4.77 4.50
N ASP A 531 -33.94 -5.38 5.00
CA ASP A 531 -33.35 -5.01 6.28
C ASP A 531 -32.63 -3.66 6.13
N ALA A 532 -33.39 -2.61 6.25
CA ALA A 532 -32.92 -1.26 6.04
C ALA A 532 -33.50 -0.29 7.10
N ASN A 533 -32.60 0.48 7.72
CA ASN A 533 -33.01 1.62 8.52
C ASN A 533 -33.17 2.85 7.60
N SER A 534 -34.39 3.40 7.54
CA SER A 534 -34.75 4.43 6.60
C SER A 534 -35.96 5.22 7.09
N ILE A 535 -36.37 6.25 6.37
CA ILE A 535 -37.59 6.97 6.63
C ILE A 535 -38.82 6.03 6.68
N VAL A 536 -38.80 4.92 5.96
CA VAL A 536 -39.86 3.90 5.98
C VAL A 536 -39.96 3.22 7.35
N SER A 537 -38.81 2.82 7.90
CA SER A 537 -38.77 2.19 9.24
C SER A 537 -39.19 3.17 10.34
N VAL A 538 -38.73 4.42 10.25
CA VAL A 538 -39.12 5.50 11.20
C VAL A 538 -40.62 5.78 11.15
N LEU A 539 -41.19 5.90 9.97
CA LEU A 539 -42.65 6.09 9.82
C LEU A 539 -43.42 4.87 10.29
N GLY A 540 -42.95 3.65 9.97
CA GLY A 540 -43.56 2.41 10.45
C GLY A 540 -43.58 2.33 11.97
N GLN A 541 -42.49 2.73 12.63
CA GLN A 541 -42.43 2.82 14.09
C GLN A 541 -43.43 3.87 14.64
N ALA A 542 -43.46 5.05 14.02
CA ALA A 542 -44.38 6.12 14.42
C ALA A 542 -45.84 5.69 14.29
N PHE A 543 -46.22 4.96 13.25
CA PHE A 543 -47.57 4.42 13.06
C PHE A 543 -47.95 3.35 14.07
N SER A 544 -47.00 2.67 14.70
CA SER A 544 -47.23 1.68 15.76
C SER A 544 -47.45 2.29 17.15
N THR A 545 -47.31 3.62 17.26
CA THR A 545 -47.45 4.39 18.50
C THR A 545 -48.68 5.31 18.47
N ASP A 546 -48.90 6.08 19.56
CA ASP A 546 -49.96 7.09 19.65
C ASP A 546 -49.80 8.23 18.61
N LEU A 547 -48.70 8.30 17.90
CA LEU A 547 -48.44 9.27 16.82
C LEU A 547 -49.22 8.97 15.52
N ALA A 548 -49.77 7.77 15.36
CA ALA A 548 -50.52 7.38 14.17
C ALA A 548 -51.62 8.35 13.78
N PHE A 549 -52.36 8.85 14.77
CA PHE A 549 -53.45 9.82 14.56
C PHE A 549 -52.92 11.19 14.14
N GLU A 550 -51.82 11.64 14.72
CA GLU A 550 -51.18 12.92 14.39
C GLU A 550 -50.62 12.87 12.95
N LEU A 551 -49.96 11.78 12.57
CA LEU A 551 -49.46 11.55 11.23
C LEU A 551 -50.59 11.53 10.18
N ALA A 552 -51.67 10.84 10.45
CA ALA A 552 -52.83 10.82 9.57
C ALA A 552 -53.45 12.23 9.41
N SER A 553 -53.43 13.05 10.46
CA SER A 553 -53.89 14.44 10.39
C SER A 553 -53.02 15.36 9.56
N LEU A 554 -51.71 15.00 9.39
CA LEU A 554 -50.78 15.67 8.50
C LEU A 554 -50.86 15.20 7.04
N GLY A 555 -51.77 14.27 6.73
CA GLY A 555 -52.01 13.79 5.37
C GLY A 555 -51.18 12.59 4.96
N ILE A 556 -50.59 11.83 5.93
CA ILE A 556 -49.89 10.59 5.66
C ILE A 556 -50.85 9.43 5.61
N THR A 557 -50.75 8.64 4.57
CA THR A 557 -51.56 7.46 4.36
C THR A 557 -50.93 6.20 4.97
N ALA A 558 -51.69 5.13 5.16
CA ALA A 558 -51.21 3.88 5.75
C ALA A 558 -50.09 3.21 4.92
N ASP A 559 -49.98 3.53 3.64
CA ASP A 559 -48.89 3.14 2.76
C ASP A 559 -47.68 4.11 2.80
N LEU A 560 -47.59 4.94 3.84
CA LEU A 560 -46.52 5.90 4.16
C LEU A 560 -46.38 7.03 3.15
N ARG A 561 -47.34 7.24 2.25
CA ARG A 561 -47.33 8.32 1.27
C ARG A 561 -47.98 9.56 1.83
N VAL A 562 -47.58 10.68 1.23
CA VAL A 562 -48.12 12.01 1.57
C VAL A 562 -48.92 12.59 0.39
N SER A 563 -49.89 13.43 0.69
CA SER A 563 -50.65 14.20 -0.30
C SER A 563 -49.79 15.38 -0.80
N ASP A 564 -50.17 15.94 -1.99
CA ASP A 564 -49.44 17.06 -2.59
C ASP A 564 -49.44 18.33 -1.72
N ASP A 565 -50.38 18.48 -0.82
CA ASP A 565 -50.51 19.63 0.10
C ASP A 565 -49.80 19.39 1.45
N THR A 566 -49.16 18.27 1.67
CA THR A 566 -48.51 17.93 2.93
C THR A 566 -47.23 18.74 3.09
N ASP A 567 -47.06 19.41 4.22
CA ASP A 567 -45.81 20.01 4.65
C ASP A 567 -44.84 18.90 5.11
N VAL A 568 -44.00 18.40 4.18
CA VAL A 568 -43.07 17.29 4.44
C VAL A 568 -41.94 17.74 5.37
N GLU A 569 -41.60 19.01 5.36
CA GLU A 569 -40.60 19.58 6.24
C GLU A 569 -41.03 19.60 7.70
N ALA A 570 -42.28 20.03 7.95
CA ALA A 570 -42.86 19.96 9.28
C ALA A 570 -43.02 18.49 9.76
N LEU A 571 -43.37 17.57 8.84
CA LEU A 571 -43.41 16.14 9.11
C LEU A 571 -42.07 15.59 9.59
N TYR A 572 -41.00 15.85 8.85
CA TYR A 572 -39.68 15.34 9.20
C TYR A 572 -39.15 15.93 10.50
N SER A 573 -39.41 17.20 10.74
CA SER A 573 -39.09 17.86 12.01
C SER A 573 -39.85 17.21 13.19
N LEU A 574 -41.11 16.84 12.98
CA LEU A 574 -41.91 16.12 13.99
C LEU A 574 -41.31 14.74 14.29
N LEU A 575 -40.90 14.00 13.24
CA LEU A 575 -40.31 12.68 13.38
C LEU A 575 -39.02 12.74 14.18
N ILE A 576 -38.11 13.67 13.87
CA ILE A 576 -36.84 13.86 14.58
C ILE A 576 -37.08 14.10 16.08
N ILE A 577 -38.14 14.85 16.45
CA ILE A 577 -38.41 15.21 17.84
C ILE A 577 -39.08 14.08 18.61
N LYS A 578 -39.96 13.32 17.93
CA LYS A 578 -40.89 12.37 18.64
C LYS A 578 -40.57 10.91 18.46
N VAL A 579 -39.84 10.54 17.42
CA VAL A 579 -39.53 9.14 17.12
C VAL A 579 -38.06 8.85 17.47
N PRO A 580 -37.80 7.97 18.42
CA PRO A 580 -36.41 7.58 18.73
C PRO A 580 -35.71 7.00 17.52
N GLY A 581 -34.46 7.43 17.26
CA GLY A 581 -33.66 6.98 16.13
C GLY A 581 -33.99 7.64 14.76
N ALA A 582 -34.96 8.56 14.70
CA ALA A 582 -35.26 9.31 13.49
C ALA A 582 -34.06 10.23 13.09
N ASP A 583 -33.35 10.75 14.05
CA ASP A 583 -32.10 11.53 13.90
C ASP A 583 -30.97 10.74 13.25
N GLN A 584 -31.06 9.44 13.21
CA GLN A 584 -30.11 8.54 12.56
C GLN A 584 -30.36 8.39 11.05
N VAL A 585 -31.51 8.80 10.58
CA VAL A 585 -31.96 8.63 9.21
C VAL A 585 -32.22 9.98 8.56
N ILE A 586 -32.55 10.99 9.35
CA ILE A 586 -32.92 12.32 8.92
C ILE A 586 -32.10 13.35 9.70
N ALA A 587 -31.40 14.21 9.01
CA ALA A 587 -30.64 15.29 9.63
C ALA A 587 -30.70 16.56 8.76
N ARG A 588 -30.20 17.68 9.31
CA ARG A 588 -30.00 18.93 8.57
C ARG A 588 -28.53 19.28 8.54
N SER A 589 -28.06 19.75 7.38
CA SER A 589 -26.72 20.31 7.26
C SER A 589 -26.62 21.69 7.92
N ASP A 590 -25.41 22.22 8.08
CA ASP A 590 -25.17 23.60 8.54
C ASP A 590 -25.83 24.67 7.66
N ASN A 591 -26.12 24.33 6.40
CA ASN A 591 -26.80 25.22 5.44
C ASN A 591 -28.33 25.06 5.47
N ASP A 592 -28.87 24.30 6.41
CA ASP A 592 -30.29 23.95 6.55
C ASP A 592 -30.84 23.01 5.45
N ASP A 593 -29.93 22.43 4.61
CA ASP A 593 -30.30 21.40 3.63
C ASP A 593 -30.68 20.12 4.35
N LEU A 594 -31.70 19.43 3.86
CA LEU A 594 -32.11 18.16 4.42
C LEU A 594 -31.22 17.04 3.89
N ILE A 595 -30.72 16.23 4.82
CA ILE A 595 -29.93 15.05 4.58
C ILE A 595 -30.73 13.82 5.07
N THR A 596 -30.90 12.84 4.21
CA THR A 596 -31.48 11.55 4.62
C THR A 596 -30.59 10.41 4.15
N ARG A 597 -30.54 9.34 4.95
CA ARG A 597 -29.84 8.12 4.57
C ARG A 597 -30.77 6.91 4.58
N VAL A 598 -30.42 5.93 3.76
CA VAL A 598 -30.94 4.57 3.81
C VAL A 598 -29.79 3.66 4.18
N ASP A 599 -29.83 3.08 5.37
CA ASP A 599 -28.80 2.18 5.89
C ASP A 599 -29.26 0.73 5.73
N ILE A 600 -28.63 -0.02 4.82
CA ILE A 600 -29.06 -1.32 4.32
C ILE A 600 -28.06 -2.37 4.80
N ARG A 601 -28.54 -3.45 5.42
CA ARG A 601 -27.71 -4.61 5.70
C ARG A 601 -27.49 -5.41 4.42
N THR A 602 -26.22 -5.67 4.11
CA THR A 602 -25.81 -6.32 2.87
C THR A 602 -24.87 -7.49 3.14
N SER A 603 -24.79 -8.39 2.17
CA SER A 603 -23.89 -9.57 2.18
C SER A 603 -23.23 -9.77 0.83
N ALA A 604 -23.00 -8.69 0.08
CA ALA A 604 -22.43 -8.76 -1.26
C ALA A 604 -20.92 -9.11 -1.25
N GLY A 605 -20.25 -8.89 -0.12
CA GLY A 605 -18.81 -9.06 -0.03
C GLY A 605 -18.03 -8.09 -0.91
N GLN A 606 -16.72 -8.23 -0.94
CA GLN A 606 -15.85 -7.34 -1.71
C GLN A 606 -16.10 -7.45 -3.23
N ASP A 607 -16.30 -8.67 -3.75
CA ASP A 607 -16.50 -8.92 -5.18
C ASP A 607 -17.84 -8.40 -5.70
N GLY A 608 -18.88 -8.40 -4.85
CA GLY A 608 -20.21 -7.92 -5.17
C GLY A 608 -20.43 -6.43 -4.94
N ALA A 609 -19.54 -5.75 -4.22
CA ALA A 609 -19.74 -4.38 -3.75
C ALA A 609 -19.95 -3.36 -4.89
N ALA A 610 -19.18 -3.46 -5.97
CA ALA A 610 -19.32 -2.58 -7.14
C ALA A 610 -20.66 -2.78 -7.84
N THR A 611 -21.10 -4.03 -7.98
CA THR A 611 -22.40 -4.38 -8.59
C THR A 611 -23.56 -3.93 -7.71
N LEU A 612 -23.44 -4.10 -6.39
CA LEU A 612 -24.42 -3.63 -5.43
C LEU A 612 -24.59 -2.11 -5.50
N ALA A 613 -23.49 -1.36 -5.54
CA ALA A 613 -23.52 0.09 -5.69
C ALA A 613 -24.21 0.54 -6.98
N ALA A 614 -23.89 -0.11 -8.10
CA ALA A 614 -24.52 0.18 -9.40
C ALA A 614 -26.04 -0.06 -9.36
N ASN A 615 -26.48 -1.18 -8.77
CA ASN A 615 -27.90 -1.52 -8.65
C ASN A 615 -28.63 -0.54 -7.72
N LEU A 616 -28.02 -0.16 -6.60
CA LEU A 616 -28.59 0.84 -5.68
C LEU A 616 -28.73 2.20 -6.38
N ASN A 617 -27.68 2.67 -7.06
CA ASN A 617 -27.74 3.92 -7.78
C ASN A 617 -28.80 3.90 -8.90
N GLU A 618 -28.99 2.78 -9.60
CA GLU A 618 -30.06 2.62 -10.60
C GLU A 618 -31.46 2.70 -9.95
N ILE A 619 -31.66 2.04 -8.83
CA ILE A 619 -32.94 2.11 -8.12
C ILE A 619 -33.25 3.54 -7.67
N PHE A 620 -32.27 4.26 -7.12
CA PHE A 620 -32.48 5.60 -6.62
C PHE A 620 -32.33 6.71 -7.68
N ALA A 621 -31.95 6.40 -8.93
CA ALA A 621 -31.82 7.38 -10.02
C ALA A 621 -33.06 8.30 -10.22
N PRO A 622 -34.33 7.84 -10.03
CA PRO A 622 -35.48 8.74 -10.14
C PRO A 622 -35.48 9.91 -9.14
N LEU A 623 -34.73 9.81 -8.04
CA LEU A 623 -34.56 10.95 -7.11
C LEU A 623 -33.61 11.99 -7.68
N GLU A 624 -32.59 11.60 -8.44
CA GLU A 624 -31.69 12.54 -9.11
C GLU A 624 -32.43 13.41 -10.15
N GLU A 625 -33.42 12.85 -10.82
CA GLU A 625 -34.28 13.60 -11.74
C GLU A 625 -35.10 14.72 -11.05
N THR A 626 -35.28 14.58 -9.71
CA THR A 626 -35.98 15.59 -8.89
C THR A 626 -35.02 16.64 -8.30
N GLY A 627 -33.72 16.59 -8.64
CA GLY A 627 -32.69 17.51 -8.16
C GLY A 627 -32.00 17.09 -6.86
N MET A 628 -32.29 15.88 -6.34
CA MET A 628 -31.57 15.32 -5.20
C MET A 628 -30.26 14.69 -5.68
N LYS A 629 -29.22 14.77 -4.85
CA LYS A 629 -27.98 14.04 -5.07
C LYS A 629 -28.06 12.71 -4.29
N VAL A 630 -27.74 11.62 -4.95
CA VAL A 630 -27.79 10.27 -4.38
C VAL A 630 -26.44 9.59 -4.51
N VAL A 631 -25.93 9.06 -3.41
CA VAL A 631 -24.63 8.35 -3.39
C VAL A 631 -24.77 7.09 -2.56
N ALA A 632 -24.73 5.93 -3.21
CA ALA A 632 -24.63 4.64 -2.52
C ALA A 632 -23.16 4.38 -2.16
N THR A 633 -22.88 4.21 -0.88
CA THR A 633 -21.52 4.06 -0.36
C THR A 633 -21.46 3.05 0.78
N SER A 634 -20.31 2.42 0.90
CA SER A 634 -19.88 1.62 2.05
C SER A 634 -18.37 1.51 2.00
N ARG A 635 -17.77 1.02 3.08
CA ARG A 635 -16.33 0.75 3.10
C ARG A 635 -15.90 -0.18 1.96
N LEU A 636 -16.67 -1.25 1.68
CA LEU A 636 -16.39 -2.18 0.60
C LEU A 636 -16.59 -1.56 -0.79
N ILE A 637 -17.62 -0.74 -0.96
CA ILE A 637 -17.86 -0.01 -2.23
C ILE A 637 -16.73 0.98 -2.50
N ALA A 638 -16.34 1.76 -1.48
CA ALA A 638 -15.22 2.69 -1.60
C ALA A 638 -13.91 1.95 -1.95
N GLN A 639 -13.67 0.79 -1.34
CA GLN A 639 -12.53 -0.06 -1.60
C GLN A 639 -12.54 -0.65 -3.02
N ALA A 640 -13.68 -1.16 -3.49
CA ALA A 640 -13.83 -1.67 -4.85
C ALA A 640 -13.59 -0.58 -5.91
N ARG A 641 -14.17 0.60 -5.72
CA ARG A 641 -13.95 1.75 -6.61
C ARG A 641 -12.50 2.23 -6.60
N GLN A 642 -11.85 2.17 -5.44
CA GLN A 642 -10.45 2.52 -5.35
C GLN A 642 -9.57 1.53 -6.12
N SER A 643 -9.90 0.23 -6.07
CA SER A 643 -9.22 -0.80 -6.86
C SER A 643 -9.34 -0.52 -8.37
N GLU A 644 -10.55 -0.20 -8.87
CA GLU A 644 -10.77 0.21 -10.26
C GLU A 644 -9.97 1.47 -10.64
N ALA A 645 -9.99 2.48 -9.78
CA ALA A 645 -9.27 3.74 -10.02
C ALA A 645 -7.75 3.55 -10.03
N ILE A 646 -7.22 2.62 -9.25
CA ILE A 646 -5.81 2.23 -9.27
C ILE A 646 -5.46 1.62 -10.62
N GLU A 647 -6.27 0.71 -11.14
CA GLU A 647 -6.07 0.08 -12.43
C GLU A 647 -5.98 1.11 -13.57
N ASP A 648 -6.96 1.99 -13.67
CA ASP A 648 -7.02 3.03 -14.70
C ASP A 648 -5.81 3.99 -14.62
N SER A 649 -5.43 4.38 -13.40
CA SER A 649 -4.32 5.31 -13.20
C SER A 649 -2.95 4.68 -13.46
N GLN A 650 -2.81 3.37 -13.28
CA GLN A 650 -1.54 2.67 -13.43
C GLN A 650 -1.01 2.67 -14.85
N VAL A 651 -1.86 2.33 -15.83
CA VAL A 651 -1.46 2.32 -17.25
C VAL A 651 -1.00 3.71 -17.66
N LEU A 652 -1.72 4.74 -17.25
CA LEU A 652 -1.36 6.13 -17.54
C LEU A 652 -0.04 6.52 -16.86
N SER A 653 0.13 6.20 -15.58
CA SER A 653 1.36 6.49 -14.82
C SER A 653 2.57 5.78 -15.43
N LEU A 654 2.41 4.53 -15.87
CA LEU A 654 3.44 3.75 -16.54
C LEU A 654 3.87 4.42 -17.85
N LEU A 655 2.91 4.83 -18.68
CA LEU A 655 3.19 5.51 -19.95
C LEU A 655 3.89 6.86 -19.73
N ILE A 656 3.47 7.65 -18.75
CA ILE A 656 4.08 8.93 -18.39
C ILE A 656 5.51 8.69 -17.89
N ALA A 657 5.74 7.69 -17.04
CA ALA A 657 7.07 7.37 -16.53
C ALA A 657 8.03 6.95 -17.67
N LEU A 658 7.56 6.08 -18.56
CA LEU A 658 8.36 5.62 -19.70
C LEU A 658 8.65 6.77 -20.69
N ALA A 659 7.65 7.57 -21.01
CA ALA A 659 7.79 8.74 -21.88
C ALA A 659 8.71 9.80 -21.26
N GLY A 660 8.60 10.04 -19.95
CA GLY A 660 9.44 10.95 -19.20
C GLY A 660 10.91 10.51 -19.19
N ALA A 661 11.17 9.24 -18.86
CA ALA A 661 12.51 8.66 -18.91
C ALA A 661 13.10 8.70 -20.34
N MET A 662 12.29 8.36 -21.33
CA MET A 662 12.70 8.41 -22.75
C MET A 662 13.01 9.85 -23.19
N SER A 663 12.15 10.81 -22.85
CA SER A 663 12.37 12.22 -23.18
C SER A 663 13.65 12.76 -22.55
N LEU A 664 13.88 12.45 -21.26
CA LEU A 664 15.11 12.82 -20.56
C LEU A 664 16.37 12.33 -21.30
N LEU A 665 16.38 11.05 -21.70
CA LEU A 665 17.54 10.46 -22.36
C LEU A 665 17.69 10.90 -23.80
N VAL A 666 16.61 11.04 -24.57
CA VAL A 666 16.64 11.58 -25.92
C VAL A 666 17.20 13.00 -25.91
N ILE A 667 16.73 13.87 -25.02
CA ILE A 667 17.25 15.24 -24.86
C ILE A 667 18.74 15.20 -24.49
N TYR A 668 19.12 14.35 -23.54
CA TYR A 668 20.52 14.24 -23.13
C TYR A 668 21.45 13.81 -24.29
N PHE A 669 21.11 12.72 -25.00
CA PHE A 669 21.94 12.20 -26.08
C PHE A 669 21.93 13.11 -27.34
N THR A 670 20.82 13.85 -27.54
CA THR A 670 20.74 14.88 -28.58
C THR A 670 21.73 16.03 -28.30
N ILE A 671 21.74 16.54 -27.08
CA ILE A 671 22.59 17.70 -26.73
C ILE A 671 24.08 17.31 -26.62
N ASN A 672 24.39 16.16 -25.99
CA ASN A 672 25.77 15.82 -25.64
C ASN A 672 26.46 14.94 -26.68
N VAL A 673 25.72 14.10 -27.39
CA VAL A 673 26.24 13.13 -28.35
C VAL A 673 25.80 13.42 -29.80
N ARG A 674 24.77 14.27 -29.95
CA ARG A 674 24.10 14.58 -31.23
C ARG A 674 23.49 13.35 -31.92
N ARG A 675 23.03 12.35 -31.11
CA ARG A 675 22.50 11.08 -31.57
C ARG A 675 21.26 10.73 -30.76
N PRO A 676 20.06 11.26 -31.10
CA PRO A 676 18.81 11.05 -30.33
C PRO A 676 18.39 9.56 -30.26
N LEU A 677 18.65 8.79 -31.30
CA LEU A 677 18.28 7.39 -31.40
C LEU A 677 18.87 6.53 -30.27
N ILE A 678 20.05 6.89 -29.77
CA ILE A 678 20.67 6.20 -28.63
C ILE A 678 19.84 6.32 -27.39
N GLY A 679 19.19 7.47 -27.18
CA GLY A 679 18.26 7.67 -26.05
C GLY A 679 17.09 6.67 -26.08
N ILE A 680 16.48 6.50 -27.25
CA ILE A 680 15.40 5.53 -27.47
C ILE A 680 15.90 4.11 -27.22
N LEU A 681 17.02 3.73 -27.83
CA LEU A 681 17.62 2.40 -27.68
C LEU A 681 18.00 2.05 -26.24
N THR A 682 18.34 3.08 -25.45
CA THR A 682 18.71 2.90 -24.04
C THR A 682 17.48 2.58 -23.17
N VAL A 683 16.29 3.12 -23.50
CA VAL A 683 15.07 2.89 -22.73
C VAL A 683 14.29 1.65 -23.20
N LEU A 684 14.38 1.31 -24.48
CA LEU A 684 13.58 0.23 -25.08
C LEU A 684 13.68 -1.12 -24.33
N PRO A 685 14.84 -1.56 -23.81
CA PRO A 685 14.92 -2.80 -23.03
C PRO A 685 14.10 -2.78 -21.73
N VAL A 686 13.75 -1.60 -21.21
CA VAL A 686 12.93 -1.47 -20.00
C VAL A 686 11.50 -1.94 -20.26
N GLY A 687 10.99 -1.80 -21.50
CA GLY A 687 9.70 -2.39 -21.89
C GLY A 687 9.69 -3.91 -21.76
N LEU A 688 10.78 -4.59 -22.10
CA LEU A 688 10.93 -6.03 -21.86
C LEU A 688 10.95 -6.35 -20.36
N VAL A 689 11.64 -5.53 -19.55
CA VAL A 689 11.70 -5.73 -18.09
C VAL A 689 10.28 -5.66 -17.49
N LEU A 690 9.50 -4.66 -17.86
CA LEU A 690 8.12 -4.50 -17.42
C LEU A 690 7.26 -5.70 -17.83
N ALA A 691 7.31 -6.07 -19.11
CA ALA A 691 6.54 -7.20 -19.61
C ALA A 691 6.87 -8.51 -18.88
N LEU A 692 8.16 -8.78 -18.66
CA LEU A 692 8.61 -9.98 -17.93
C LEU A 692 8.21 -9.93 -16.45
N THR A 693 8.27 -8.75 -15.82
CA THR A 693 7.90 -8.57 -14.42
C THR A 693 6.41 -8.87 -14.24
N PHE A 694 5.55 -8.23 -15.03
CA PHE A 694 4.11 -8.46 -14.97
C PHE A 694 3.72 -9.89 -15.40
N GLY A 695 4.36 -10.43 -16.44
CA GLY A 695 4.13 -11.81 -16.84
C GLY A 695 4.51 -12.82 -15.75
N THR A 696 5.57 -12.53 -14.97
CA THR A 696 5.97 -13.37 -13.83
C THR A 696 5.01 -13.20 -12.66
N MET A 697 4.50 -11.99 -12.40
CA MET A 697 3.44 -11.77 -11.40
C MET A 697 2.21 -12.63 -11.71
N ALA A 698 1.74 -12.63 -12.96
CA ALA A 698 0.61 -13.46 -13.37
C ALA A 698 0.87 -14.98 -13.15
N ILE A 699 2.08 -15.46 -13.46
CA ILE A 699 2.46 -16.87 -13.25
C ILE A 699 2.54 -17.23 -11.76
N THR A 700 2.99 -16.29 -10.93
CA THR A 700 3.19 -16.50 -9.49
C THR A 700 1.97 -16.14 -8.64
N GLY A 701 0.86 -15.71 -9.25
CA GLY A 701 -0.37 -15.34 -8.55
C GLY A 701 -0.21 -14.10 -7.68
N ILE A 702 0.69 -13.16 -8.05
CA ILE A 702 0.84 -11.89 -7.34
C ILE A 702 -0.09 -10.88 -8.00
N PRO A 703 -1.15 -10.39 -7.30
CA PRO A 703 -2.11 -9.46 -7.88
C PRO A 703 -1.54 -8.06 -8.02
N ILE A 704 -2.24 -7.23 -8.77
CA ILE A 704 -2.03 -5.79 -8.75
C ILE A 704 -2.78 -5.23 -7.54
N ASN A 705 -2.04 -4.69 -6.60
CA ASN A 705 -2.55 -3.95 -5.46
C ASN A 705 -1.86 -2.56 -5.39
N PRO A 706 -2.29 -1.63 -4.53
CA PRO A 706 -1.69 -0.29 -4.47
C PRO A 706 -0.17 -0.27 -4.30
N VAL A 707 0.38 -1.25 -3.59
CA VAL A 707 1.82 -1.34 -3.35
C VAL A 707 2.54 -1.92 -4.57
N THR A 708 2.03 -3.01 -5.16
CA THR A 708 2.61 -3.60 -6.38
C THR A 708 2.41 -2.69 -7.60
N ALA A 709 1.38 -1.85 -7.60
CA ALA A 709 1.12 -0.83 -8.59
C ALA A 709 2.28 0.17 -8.74
N THR A 710 2.86 0.60 -7.62
CA THR A 710 4.01 1.51 -7.64
C THR A 710 5.24 0.88 -8.31
N LEU A 711 5.26 -0.44 -8.42
CA LEU A 711 6.39 -1.20 -8.97
C LEU A 711 6.60 -0.99 -10.46
N ALA A 712 5.56 -0.63 -11.21
CA ALA A 712 5.72 -0.26 -12.61
C ALA A 712 6.66 0.94 -12.74
N ALA A 713 6.39 2.00 -11.99
CA ALA A 713 7.25 3.18 -11.92
C ALA A 713 8.63 2.85 -11.34
N LEU A 714 8.69 2.04 -10.29
CA LEU A 714 9.93 1.58 -9.67
C LEU A 714 10.77 0.72 -10.63
N SER A 715 10.15 -0.18 -11.41
CA SER A 715 10.84 -1.02 -12.40
C SER A 715 11.52 -0.18 -13.48
N ILE A 716 10.89 0.92 -13.93
CA ILE A 716 11.52 1.89 -14.82
C ILE A 716 12.70 2.56 -14.09
N GLY A 717 12.48 3.00 -12.85
CA GLY A 717 13.49 3.65 -12.04
C GLY A 717 14.71 2.77 -11.75
N ILE A 718 14.55 1.46 -11.64
CA ILE A 718 15.63 0.48 -11.47
C ILE A 718 16.26 0.08 -12.81
N GLY A 719 15.44 -0.12 -13.85
CA GLY A 719 15.90 -0.63 -15.14
C GLY A 719 16.72 0.37 -15.94
N VAL A 720 16.28 1.62 -15.98
CA VAL A 720 16.92 2.69 -16.74
C VAL A 720 18.38 2.96 -16.29
N PRO A 721 18.73 3.00 -15.00
CA PRO A 721 20.12 3.13 -14.56
C PRO A 721 21.07 2.09 -15.15
N PHE A 722 20.69 0.82 -15.17
CA PHE A 722 21.54 -0.24 -15.74
C PHE A 722 21.83 -0.01 -17.22
N THR A 723 20.80 0.36 -17.98
CA THR A 723 20.94 0.63 -19.42
C THR A 723 21.73 1.90 -19.69
N ILE A 724 21.56 2.97 -18.89
CA ILE A 724 22.34 4.23 -19.02
C ILE A 724 23.83 3.98 -18.77
N HIS A 725 24.18 3.27 -17.70
CA HIS A 725 25.58 2.99 -17.37
C HIS A 725 26.24 2.17 -18.46
N PHE A 726 25.55 1.18 -19.01
CA PHE A 726 26.06 0.37 -20.12
C PHE A 726 26.25 1.21 -21.39
N THR A 727 25.22 1.94 -21.81
CA THR A 727 25.24 2.77 -23.02
C THR A 727 26.34 3.86 -22.95
N SER A 728 26.42 4.57 -21.84
CA SER A 728 27.42 5.63 -21.66
C SER A 728 28.85 5.07 -21.73
N ARG A 729 29.08 3.89 -21.12
CA ARG A 729 30.38 3.25 -21.17
C ARG A 729 30.70 2.73 -22.56
N PHE A 730 29.73 2.13 -23.24
CA PHE A 730 29.90 1.70 -24.62
C PHE A 730 30.35 2.86 -25.53
N LEU A 731 29.73 4.02 -25.42
CA LEU A 731 30.08 5.20 -26.18
C LEU A 731 31.50 5.70 -25.86
N GLU A 732 31.91 5.66 -24.58
CA GLU A 732 33.31 6.00 -24.20
C GLU A 732 34.32 5.04 -24.81
N GLU A 733 34.07 3.74 -24.76
CA GLU A 733 34.98 2.73 -25.30
C GLU A 733 34.97 2.72 -26.85
N ARG A 734 33.80 3.02 -27.44
CA ARG A 734 33.67 3.08 -28.92
C ARG A 734 34.47 4.19 -29.56
N VAL A 735 34.70 5.30 -28.83
CA VAL A 735 35.60 6.37 -29.29
C VAL A 735 37.09 5.93 -29.28
N LYS A 736 37.45 5.01 -28.37
CA LYS A 736 38.85 4.54 -28.22
C LYS A 736 39.16 3.35 -29.12
N GLU A 737 38.17 2.53 -29.42
CA GLU A 737 38.29 1.28 -30.17
C GLU A 737 37.73 1.45 -31.60
N ASN A 738 38.46 1.03 -32.58
CA ASN A 738 38.02 1.07 -33.99
C ASN A 738 36.96 -0.01 -34.31
N ASP A 739 36.88 -1.07 -33.49
CA ASP A 739 35.96 -2.19 -33.67
C ASP A 739 34.84 -2.20 -32.62
N CYS A 740 33.60 -2.40 -33.09
CA CYS A 740 32.42 -2.45 -32.22
C CYS A 740 32.46 -3.64 -31.23
N GLY A 741 32.90 -4.81 -31.70
CA GLY A 741 33.02 -5.99 -30.87
C GLY A 741 34.02 -5.81 -29.73
N SER A 742 35.16 -5.17 -30.01
CA SER A 742 36.15 -4.83 -28.98
C SER A 742 35.64 -3.82 -27.98
N ALA A 743 34.89 -2.80 -28.42
CA ALA A 743 34.23 -1.83 -27.54
C ALA A 743 33.19 -2.50 -26.64
N LEU A 744 32.34 -3.39 -27.19
CA LEU A 744 31.36 -4.18 -26.43
C LEU A 744 32.01 -5.07 -25.38
N ARG A 745 33.04 -5.85 -25.76
CA ARG A 745 33.78 -6.74 -24.85
C ARG A 745 34.37 -5.97 -23.67
N ARG A 746 35.00 -4.82 -23.93
CA ARG A 746 35.53 -3.94 -22.86
C ARG A 746 34.43 -3.35 -21.98
N THR A 747 33.33 -2.92 -22.58
CA THR A 747 32.18 -2.39 -21.83
C THR A 747 31.60 -3.45 -20.91
N VAL A 748 31.34 -4.65 -21.45
CA VAL A 748 30.81 -5.79 -20.69
C VAL A 748 31.78 -6.22 -19.59
N SER A 749 33.07 -6.30 -19.85
CA SER A 749 34.08 -6.69 -18.86
C SER A 749 34.20 -5.69 -17.71
N GLN A 750 34.17 -4.39 -17.99
CA GLN A 750 34.38 -3.34 -16.98
C GLN A 750 33.11 -2.91 -16.27
N THR A 751 32.01 -2.74 -17.01
CA THR A 751 30.74 -2.25 -16.46
C THR A 751 29.84 -3.39 -16.05
N GLY A 752 29.82 -4.50 -16.77
CA GLY A 752 28.98 -5.65 -16.48
C GLY A 752 29.20 -6.25 -15.09
N SER A 753 30.48 -6.32 -14.65
CA SER A 753 30.80 -6.80 -13.29
C SER A 753 30.30 -5.84 -12.19
N ALA A 754 30.38 -4.53 -12.42
CA ALA A 754 29.85 -3.52 -11.49
C ALA A 754 28.34 -3.56 -11.46
N LEU A 755 27.67 -3.66 -12.63
CA LEU A 755 26.21 -3.81 -12.74
C LEU A 755 25.71 -5.08 -12.03
N THR A 756 26.42 -6.21 -12.22
CA THR A 756 26.04 -7.47 -11.54
C THR A 756 26.21 -7.35 -10.03
N GLY A 757 27.28 -6.72 -9.56
CA GLY A 757 27.47 -6.47 -8.12
C GLY A 757 26.39 -5.57 -7.54
N SER A 758 26.04 -4.51 -8.23
CA SER A 758 24.96 -3.59 -7.91
C SER A 758 23.60 -4.31 -7.89
N ALA A 759 23.26 -5.01 -8.97
CA ALA A 759 22.01 -5.76 -9.06
C ALA A 759 21.86 -6.79 -7.91
N LEU A 760 22.94 -7.51 -7.60
CA LEU A 760 22.91 -8.48 -6.49
C LEU A 760 22.71 -7.79 -5.14
N THR A 761 23.38 -6.67 -4.91
CA THR A 761 23.23 -5.88 -3.67
C THR A 761 21.80 -5.40 -3.52
N THR A 762 21.23 -4.84 -4.57
CA THR A 762 19.89 -4.29 -4.59
C THR A 762 18.83 -5.41 -4.47
N ALA A 763 18.98 -6.50 -5.23
CA ALA A 763 18.08 -7.65 -5.18
C ALA A 763 18.04 -8.32 -3.79
N ILE A 764 19.20 -8.50 -3.16
CA ILE A 764 19.27 -9.08 -1.80
C ILE A 764 18.74 -8.08 -0.77
N GLY A 765 19.04 -6.78 -0.93
CA GLY A 765 18.54 -5.73 -0.05
C GLY A 765 17.01 -5.69 -0.01
N PHE A 766 16.36 -5.72 -1.18
CA PHE A 766 14.90 -5.79 -1.29
C PHE A 766 14.35 -7.19 -1.01
N GLY A 767 15.12 -8.24 -1.26
CA GLY A 767 14.76 -9.61 -0.93
C GLY A 767 14.49 -9.84 0.56
N VAL A 768 14.95 -8.95 1.45
CA VAL A 768 14.58 -8.96 2.86
C VAL A 768 13.07 -8.79 3.05
N LEU A 769 12.39 -8.03 2.18
CA LEU A 769 10.95 -7.84 2.24
C LEU A 769 10.16 -9.13 2.07
N ILE A 770 10.72 -10.13 1.37
CA ILE A 770 10.12 -11.47 1.21
C ILE A 770 9.93 -12.17 2.57
N THR A 771 10.69 -11.76 3.60
CA THR A 771 10.59 -12.33 4.95
C THR A 771 9.62 -11.55 5.85
N SER A 772 8.87 -10.60 5.32
CA SER A 772 7.84 -9.86 6.06
C SER A 772 6.68 -10.77 6.45
N SER A 773 6.03 -10.48 7.55
CA SER A 773 4.73 -11.06 7.91
C SER A 773 3.58 -10.43 7.13
N LEU A 774 3.78 -9.23 6.56
CA LEU A 774 2.80 -8.51 5.75
C LEU A 774 2.84 -8.98 4.30
N ILE A 775 1.69 -9.43 3.78
CA ILE A 775 1.56 -9.98 2.42
C ILE A 775 2.03 -8.98 1.37
N VAL A 776 1.59 -7.74 1.47
CA VAL A 776 1.93 -6.68 0.52
C VAL A 776 3.43 -6.42 0.41
N PHE A 777 4.17 -6.53 1.52
CA PHE A 777 5.62 -6.35 1.53
C PHE A 777 6.36 -7.57 0.99
N GLN A 778 5.85 -8.79 1.24
CA GLN A 778 6.38 -10.00 0.60
C GLN A 778 6.26 -9.89 -0.92
N GLN A 779 5.07 -9.55 -1.43
CA GLN A 779 4.80 -9.38 -2.85
C GLN A 779 5.70 -8.32 -3.46
N LEU A 780 5.83 -7.15 -2.81
CA LEU A 780 6.75 -6.08 -3.20
C LEU A 780 8.19 -6.59 -3.33
N GLY A 781 8.65 -7.35 -2.35
CA GLY A 781 9.99 -7.96 -2.34
C GLY A 781 10.23 -8.88 -3.55
N TYR A 782 9.30 -9.78 -3.85
CA TYR A 782 9.38 -10.68 -5.01
C TYR A 782 9.44 -9.88 -6.31
N VAL A 783 8.53 -8.94 -6.52
CA VAL A 783 8.43 -8.20 -7.79
C VAL A 783 9.64 -7.32 -8.03
N ILE A 784 10.20 -6.68 -6.99
CA ILE A 784 11.44 -5.91 -7.13
C ILE A 784 12.61 -6.82 -7.51
N VAL A 785 12.72 -8.01 -6.90
CA VAL A 785 13.77 -8.98 -7.26
C VAL A 785 13.62 -9.45 -8.71
N TYR A 786 12.39 -9.68 -9.20
CA TYR A 786 12.13 -9.98 -10.61
C TYR A 786 12.60 -8.82 -11.51
N ALA A 787 12.15 -7.60 -11.22
CA ALA A 787 12.49 -6.40 -11.99
C ALA A 787 14.01 -6.17 -12.08
N ILE A 788 14.74 -6.30 -10.97
CA ILE A 788 16.20 -6.16 -10.94
C ILE A 788 16.88 -7.24 -11.77
N THR A 789 16.44 -8.49 -11.63
CA THR A 789 17.00 -9.64 -12.36
C THR A 789 16.81 -9.45 -13.86
N TYR A 790 15.61 -9.10 -14.29
CA TYR A 790 15.31 -8.83 -15.70
C TYR A 790 16.02 -7.58 -16.22
N SER A 791 16.17 -6.54 -15.40
CA SER A 791 16.92 -5.32 -15.77
C SER A 791 18.39 -5.62 -16.03
N LEU A 792 19.01 -6.43 -15.18
CA LEU A 792 20.38 -6.90 -15.38
C LEU A 792 20.48 -7.71 -16.67
N MET A 793 19.58 -8.68 -16.88
CA MET A 793 19.58 -9.52 -18.09
C MET A 793 19.37 -8.67 -19.36
N ALA A 794 18.41 -7.76 -19.36
CA ALA A 794 18.13 -6.87 -20.49
C ALA A 794 19.34 -5.98 -20.82
N SER A 795 20.03 -5.48 -19.80
CA SER A 795 21.20 -4.60 -19.96
C SER A 795 22.45 -5.33 -20.45
N ILE A 796 22.62 -6.62 -20.11
CA ILE A 796 23.81 -7.39 -20.47
C ILE A 796 23.62 -8.22 -21.76
N LEU A 797 22.38 -8.62 -22.09
CA LEU A 797 22.07 -9.48 -23.25
C LEU A 797 21.44 -8.71 -24.40
N VAL A 798 20.39 -7.92 -24.11
CA VAL A 798 19.56 -7.30 -25.16
C VAL A 798 20.15 -5.97 -25.62
N LEU A 799 20.49 -5.08 -24.72
CA LEU A 799 21.03 -3.77 -25.04
C LEU A 799 22.34 -3.83 -25.87
N PRO A 800 23.33 -4.70 -25.56
CA PRO A 800 24.52 -4.85 -26.40
C PRO A 800 24.21 -5.23 -27.84
N SER A 801 23.22 -6.11 -28.05
CA SER A 801 22.77 -6.53 -29.37
C SER A 801 22.13 -5.38 -30.16
N MET A 802 21.34 -4.54 -29.47
CA MET A 802 20.73 -3.34 -30.06
C MET A 802 21.81 -2.30 -30.45
N LEU A 803 22.80 -2.08 -29.57
CA LEU A 803 23.90 -1.15 -29.84
C LEU A 803 24.81 -1.64 -30.97
N ALA A 804 25.01 -2.96 -31.09
CA ALA A 804 25.78 -3.55 -32.22
C ALA A 804 25.07 -3.30 -33.55
N LEU A 805 23.78 -3.49 -33.63
CA LEU A 805 23.00 -3.21 -34.85
C LEU A 805 22.97 -1.71 -35.16
N TRP A 806 22.82 -0.88 -34.14
CA TRP A 806 22.85 0.56 -34.31
C TRP A 806 24.21 1.04 -34.85
N ASP A 807 25.33 0.57 -34.29
CA ASP A 807 26.70 0.96 -34.77
C ASP A 807 26.94 0.54 -36.23
N SER A 808 26.43 -0.65 -36.61
CA SER A 808 26.52 -1.14 -37.99
C SER A 808 25.66 -0.32 -38.96
N TRP A 809 24.51 0.17 -38.53
CA TRP A 809 23.62 1.05 -39.30
C TRP A 809 24.20 2.45 -39.43
N ASP A 810 24.71 3.01 -38.33
CA ASP A 810 25.26 4.36 -38.24
C ASP A 810 26.48 4.52 -39.16
N ARG A 811 27.38 3.53 -39.20
CA ARG A 811 28.52 3.52 -40.14
C ARG A 811 28.12 3.53 -41.61
N ARG A 812 27.09 2.77 -41.97
CA ARG A 812 26.60 2.70 -43.36
C ARG A 812 26.05 4.04 -43.86
N HIS A 813 25.54 4.88 -42.96
CA HIS A 813 24.83 6.11 -43.32
C HIS A 813 25.68 7.39 -43.10
N HIS A 814 26.74 7.34 -42.31
CA HIS A 814 27.52 8.52 -41.94
C HIS A 814 29.00 8.44 -42.37
N GLU A 815 29.53 7.28 -42.71
CA GLU A 815 30.81 7.10 -43.38
C GLU A 815 30.55 6.99 -44.89
N SER A 816 30.34 8.13 -45.57
CA SER A 816 30.46 8.21 -47.03
C SER A 816 31.92 7.89 -47.39
N PRO A 817 32.18 7.05 -48.39
CA PRO A 817 33.54 6.80 -48.85
C PRO A 817 34.12 8.12 -49.35
N SER A 818 35.17 8.63 -48.63
CA SER A 818 36.08 9.67 -49.14
C SER A 818 37.05 9.08 -50.16
#